data_4233ec9a8a82b19afb6c75c1cd42fe70
#
_entry.id   4233ec9a8a82b19afb6c75c1cd42fe70
#
_cell.length_a   1.000
_cell.length_b   1.000
_cell.length_c   1.000
_cell.angle_alpha   90.00
_cell.angle_beta   90.00
_cell.angle_gamma   90.00
#
_symmetry.space_group_name_H-M   'P 1'
#
loop_
_entity.id
_entity.type
_entity.pdbx_description
1 polymer ?
#
loop_
_entity_poly.entity_id
_entity_poly.type
_entity_poly.pdbx_seq_one_letter_code
_entity_poly.pdbx_strand_id
1 'polypeptide(L)'
;MKKNRMTYLDMAKGIGILLMIVGHTISLGWQKDLIYSFHMPLFFVCSGMTMTWSNHWLEWREAAKKSAKRLLLPALVLFMVMTLWTYLVEGKFGVGYSRAFVLDRVVSLVMASGSDVMVFGKEVAAIGLLWFLPALFFARLLLDALHMLMPKKWESLVILAWALVLTLRLSLPLALDLGLAGIGFVDIGIWLRERLPQWEQEGKKKIATGDKVLIGAGIFWFLAFLLQEKSAVPAFDMAKRDYGITFLGLAMAACGSLSLILLCRKFEKYVRADGFLATCGRYSMLLLSIHYLGYLPYLYYGSLFPMGVVRCLFRLVLEVCFSFFLILWKKKREVQQKIWWSRMGFLAVFLLQMNYLLFCRFPGGLQYDSINQLTQVVTGQYSNHHPIYHTLWLTLGVKIAELLGGDLTLGVFFFTATQVFVFSYMVSYLLKTLQQTGIRQRHLGIILGYFLFFSYHLFFAAYVNKDTLFTCCGVIFVVSFYRLSCAHFAGSKRADVCHMLIGGLGVSLLRSNGLIAIGILFFIFLLGHKKDGESIRLAVMGCVVAISVVLVAGLRLFPEIKPGYESEKFSIPIQQISRVIAEDKELSKEERQAVDALCPEVSHMTGQTFSQFIHDNYNPWRADEIKGQIQFWGRDAYLKEHKSDYLKLWVSLGLRYPDIYFQAWVKMTNGYWGWRGYSDYHHVAYENGLGVKNMILLPKVNRAVNAYLLFMQENTIMRYFLHPSTAWWVCVVFLLMQLRKKQERGNLYVLPLTVVWTLFVAVPLNGEVRYVYILYGCLPFLAAILFDRTAE
;
A
#
# COMPACT_ATOMS: atom_id res chain seq x y z
N MET A 1 8.84 -2.11 40.43
CA MET A 1 8.76 -0.71 39.90
C MET A 1 9.04 -0.74 38.39
N LYS A 2 8.10 -0.40 37.53
CA LYS A 2 8.40 -0.15 36.10
C LYS A 2 9.34 1.06 36.05
N LYS A 3 10.62 0.85 35.69
CA LYS A 3 11.58 1.93 35.42
C LYS A 3 10.92 2.93 34.48
N ASN A 4 10.77 4.19 34.89
CA ASN A 4 10.20 5.23 34.02
C ASN A 4 11.00 5.27 32.70
N ARG A 5 10.38 4.90 31.62
CA ARG A 5 11.01 4.78 30.31
C ARG A 5 11.13 6.17 29.69
N MET A 6 12.31 6.54 29.22
CA MET A 6 12.59 7.84 28.61
C MET A 6 12.09 7.85 27.17
N THR A 7 10.93 8.49 26.91
CA THR A 7 10.28 8.53 25.57
C THR A 7 11.16 9.23 24.56
N TYR A 8 11.81 10.34 24.92
CA TYR A 8 12.73 11.07 24.03
C TYR A 8 13.89 10.21 23.53
N LEU A 9 14.39 9.29 24.36
CA LEU A 9 15.46 8.39 23.96
C LEU A 9 14.98 7.32 22.99
N ASP A 10 13.75 6.83 23.18
CA ASP A 10 13.12 5.94 22.20
C ASP A 10 12.87 6.70 20.87
N MET A 11 12.48 8.00 20.92
CA MET A 11 12.34 8.83 19.70
C MET A 11 13.68 9.00 18.96
N ALA A 12 14.76 9.34 19.69
CA ALA A 12 16.08 9.51 19.09
C ALA A 12 16.57 8.21 18.41
N LYS A 13 16.40 7.06 19.07
CA LYS A 13 16.68 5.75 18.47
C LYS A 13 15.79 5.45 17.27
N GLY A 14 14.51 5.88 17.30
CA GLY A 14 13.56 5.72 16.22
C GLY A 14 13.97 6.50 14.97
N ILE A 15 14.37 7.76 15.14
CA ILE A 15 14.92 8.57 14.05
C ILE A 15 16.23 7.94 13.54
N GLY A 16 17.15 7.55 14.44
CA GLY A 16 18.42 6.93 14.08
C GLY A 16 18.25 5.66 13.24
N ILE A 17 17.32 4.76 13.60
CA ILE A 17 17.11 3.52 12.85
C ILE A 17 16.47 3.78 11.48
N LEU A 18 15.55 4.74 11.36
CA LEU A 18 14.97 5.13 10.08
C LEU A 18 16.02 5.78 9.17
N LEU A 19 16.87 6.66 9.71
CA LEU A 19 17.98 7.25 8.97
C LEU A 19 19.00 6.20 8.54
N MET A 20 19.26 5.18 9.35
CA MET A 20 20.11 4.05 8.98
C MET A 20 19.57 3.32 7.74
N ILE A 21 18.28 3.01 7.71
CA ILE A 21 17.63 2.37 6.54
C ILE A 21 17.78 3.25 5.30
N VAL A 22 17.53 4.55 5.45
CA VAL A 22 17.68 5.55 4.37
C VAL A 22 19.13 5.59 3.88
N GLY A 23 20.10 5.75 4.78
CA GLY A 23 21.53 5.85 4.47
C GLY A 23 22.12 4.63 3.76
N HIS A 24 21.58 3.43 4.03
CA HIS A 24 21.98 2.20 3.33
C HIS A 24 21.29 2.00 1.98
N THR A 25 20.29 2.80 1.65
CA THR A 25 19.54 2.68 0.39
C THR A 25 19.90 3.79 -0.59
N ILE A 26 20.28 4.97 -0.09
CA ILE A 26 20.78 6.07 -0.92
C ILE A 26 22.16 5.71 -1.46
N SER A 27 22.37 5.94 -2.76
CA SER A 27 23.69 5.88 -3.39
C SER A 27 24.60 7.00 -2.84
N LEU A 28 25.86 6.99 -3.19
CA LEU A 28 26.84 8.00 -2.76
C LEU A 28 26.32 9.45 -2.89
N GLY A 29 26.72 10.33 -1.99
CA GLY A 29 26.42 11.76 -2.01
C GLY A 29 26.28 12.38 -0.62
N TRP A 30 26.28 13.71 -0.56
CA TRP A 30 26.24 14.47 0.69
C TRP A 30 25.10 14.12 1.65
N GLN A 31 23.95 13.67 1.12
CA GLN A 31 22.83 13.20 1.95
C GLN A 31 23.18 11.97 2.77
N LYS A 32 23.92 11.03 2.18
CA LYS A 32 24.41 9.84 2.87
C LYS A 32 25.45 10.22 3.91
N ASP A 33 26.40 11.08 3.52
CA ASP A 33 27.48 11.54 4.40
C ASP A 33 26.95 12.31 5.60
N LEU A 34 25.91 13.14 5.40
CA LEU A 34 25.19 13.81 6.47
C LEU A 34 24.58 12.82 7.48
N ILE A 35 23.91 11.77 7.01
CA ILE A 35 23.34 10.73 7.86
C ILE A 35 24.45 9.99 8.61
N TYR A 36 25.51 9.62 7.91
CA TYR A 36 26.62 8.83 8.46
C TYR A 36 27.43 9.60 9.49
N SER A 37 27.44 10.94 9.39
CA SER A 37 28.17 11.81 10.32
C SER A 37 27.80 11.62 11.78
N PHE A 38 26.60 11.08 12.12
CA PHE A 38 26.18 10.96 13.53
C PHE A 38 25.29 9.75 13.84
N HIS A 39 24.63 9.09 12.86
CA HIS A 39 23.59 8.11 13.17
C HIS A 39 24.10 6.87 13.94
N MET A 40 25.30 6.38 13.65
CA MET A 40 25.89 5.26 14.40
C MET A 40 26.38 5.70 15.79
N PRO A 41 27.15 6.80 15.92
CA PRO A 41 27.49 7.38 17.23
C PRO A 41 26.29 7.61 18.15
N LEU A 42 25.15 8.03 17.60
CA LEU A 42 23.90 8.21 18.34
C LEU A 42 23.49 6.96 19.13
N PHE A 43 23.61 5.77 18.57
CA PHE A 43 23.25 4.54 19.26
C PHE A 43 24.20 4.23 20.41
N PHE A 44 25.50 4.55 20.27
CA PHE A 44 26.47 4.44 21.37
C PHE A 44 26.13 5.43 22.49
N VAL A 45 25.87 6.71 22.18
CA VAL A 45 25.44 7.72 23.14
C VAL A 45 24.15 7.29 23.84
N CYS A 46 23.13 6.86 23.12
CA CYS A 46 21.88 6.33 23.69
C CYS A 46 22.12 5.11 24.59
N SER A 47 23.09 4.29 24.27
CA SER A 47 23.48 3.14 25.11
C SER A 47 24.12 3.57 26.40
N GLY A 48 24.99 4.59 26.39
CA GLY A 48 25.60 5.20 27.56
C GLY A 48 24.56 5.76 28.52
N MET A 49 23.58 6.50 28.01
CA MET A 49 22.48 7.05 28.81
C MET A 49 21.67 6.01 29.58
N THR A 50 21.71 4.75 29.18
CA THR A 50 21.00 3.64 29.83
C THR A 50 21.94 2.67 30.55
N MET A 51 23.23 2.95 30.57
CA MET A 51 24.25 2.11 31.17
C MET A 51 24.19 2.18 32.71
N THR A 52 24.42 1.05 33.35
CA THR A 52 24.64 0.94 34.80
C THR A 52 26.04 0.40 35.04
N TRP A 53 26.72 0.93 36.02
CA TRP A 53 28.06 0.49 36.43
C TRP A 53 27.99 -0.81 37.20
N SER A 54 29.00 -1.65 37.02
CA SER A 54 29.24 -2.81 37.83
C SER A 54 30.17 -2.44 39.02
N ASN A 55 29.87 -2.90 40.23
CA ASN A 55 30.69 -2.61 41.42
C ASN A 55 31.80 -3.63 41.61
N HIS A 56 31.64 -4.84 41.04
CA HIS A 56 32.62 -5.92 41.16
C HIS A 56 32.55 -6.90 39.96
N TRP A 57 33.57 -7.72 39.78
CA TRP A 57 33.76 -8.62 38.66
C TRP A 57 32.64 -9.65 38.45
N LEU A 58 31.89 -10.03 39.45
CA LEU A 58 30.74 -10.93 39.32
C LEU A 58 29.58 -10.20 38.62
N GLU A 59 29.29 -8.96 39.05
CA GLU A 59 28.26 -8.14 38.36
C GLU A 59 28.66 -7.84 36.93
N TRP A 60 29.92 -7.50 36.68
CA TRP A 60 30.44 -7.29 35.34
C TRP A 60 30.26 -8.53 34.44
N ARG A 61 30.61 -9.73 34.96
CA ARG A 61 30.43 -11.00 34.25
C ARG A 61 28.98 -11.28 33.93
N GLU A 62 28.06 -11.03 34.85
CA GLU A 62 26.62 -11.20 34.61
C GLU A 62 26.08 -10.16 33.62
N ALA A 63 26.52 -8.90 33.68
CA ALA A 63 26.21 -7.86 32.71
C ALA A 63 26.71 -8.24 31.30
N ALA A 64 27.95 -8.78 31.23
CA ALA A 64 28.51 -9.29 29.98
C ALA A 64 27.67 -10.43 29.37
N LYS A 65 27.33 -11.46 30.17
CA LYS A 65 26.45 -12.56 29.69
C LYS A 65 25.09 -12.07 29.20
N LYS A 66 24.47 -11.17 29.94
CA LYS A 66 23.17 -10.57 29.56
C LYS A 66 23.29 -9.75 28.29
N SER A 67 24.36 -8.98 28.16
CA SER A 67 24.63 -8.16 26.96
C SER A 67 24.92 -9.03 25.72
N ALA A 68 25.72 -10.11 25.91
CA ALA A 68 26.01 -11.07 24.83
C ALA A 68 24.74 -11.75 24.30
N LYS A 69 23.86 -12.23 25.18
CA LYS A 69 22.54 -12.78 24.76
C LYS A 69 21.69 -11.78 24.02
N ARG A 70 21.83 -10.50 24.32
CA ARG A 70 21.00 -9.44 23.72
C ARG A 70 21.55 -8.88 22.40
N LEU A 71 22.87 -8.89 22.22
CA LEU A 71 23.56 -8.28 21.07
C LEU A 71 24.24 -9.32 20.18
N LEU A 72 25.08 -10.20 20.76
CA LEU A 72 25.88 -11.14 19.97
C LEU A 72 25.05 -12.32 19.44
N LEU A 73 24.16 -12.88 20.26
CA LEU A 73 23.33 -13.99 19.81
C LEU A 73 22.41 -13.62 18.63
N PRO A 74 21.66 -12.49 18.64
CA PRO A 74 20.92 -12.06 17.47
C PRO A 74 21.80 -11.79 16.24
N ALA A 75 23.00 -11.18 16.43
CA ALA A 75 23.91 -10.94 15.32
C ALA A 75 24.34 -12.27 14.66
N LEU A 76 24.72 -13.27 15.48
CA LEU A 76 25.08 -14.59 15.02
C LEU A 76 23.93 -15.27 14.25
N VAL A 77 22.73 -15.29 14.83
CA VAL A 77 21.55 -15.90 14.20
C VAL A 77 21.22 -15.24 12.85
N LEU A 78 21.21 -13.91 12.81
CA LEU A 78 20.93 -13.17 11.57
C LEU A 78 21.98 -13.45 10.50
N PHE A 79 23.26 -13.47 10.89
CA PHE A 79 24.34 -13.79 9.98
C PHE A 79 24.25 -15.21 9.43
N MET A 80 23.94 -16.19 10.29
CA MET A 80 23.72 -17.58 9.87
C MET A 80 22.54 -17.73 8.92
N VAL A 81 21.43 -17.08 9.21
CA VAL A 81 20.24 -17.09 8.34
C VAL A 81 20.57 -16.50 6.97
N MET A 82 21.26 -15.35 6.93
CA MET A 82 21.67 -14.72 5.68
C MET A 82 22.65 -15.60 4.89
N THR A 83 23.65 -16.19 5.55
CA THR A 83 24.63 -17.08 4.93
C THR A 83 23.96 -18.33 4.36
N LEU A 84 23.05 -18.95 5.12
CA LEU A 84 22.29 -20.12 4.70
C LEU A 84 21.42 -19.79 3.49
N TRP A 85 20.72 -18.66 3.51
CA TRP A 85 19.90 -18.22 2.40
C TRP A 85 20.75 -18.01 1.15
N THR A 86 21.86 -17.27 1.26
CA THR A 86 22.78 -17.03 0.15
C THR A 86 23.27 -18.36 -0.43
N TYR A 87 23.70 -19.29 0.42
CA TYR A 87 24.14 -20.61 0.00
C TYR A 87 23.04 -21.41 -0.72
N LEU A 88 21.81 -21.44 -0.20
CA LEU A 88 20.70 -22.22 -0.76
C LEU A 88 20.13 -21.59 -2.03
N VAL A 89 19.99 -20.28 -2.07
CA VAL A 89 19.31 -19.58 -3.17
C VAL A 89 20.28 -19.28 -4.32
N GLU A 90 21.41 -18.69 -4.04
CA GLU A 90 22.41 -18.35 -5.09
C GLU A 90 23.16 -19.60 -5.57
N GLY A 91 23.43 -20.57 -4.69
CA GLY A 91 24.04 -21.84 -5.07
C GLY A 91 23.22 -22.68 -6.06
N LYS A 92 21.87 -22.53 -6.05
CA LYS A 92 20.99 -23.15 -7.05
C LYS A 92 20.87 -22.36 -8.37
N PHE A 93 21.28 -21.09 -8.38
CA PHE A 93 21.04 -20.19 -9.53
C PHE A 93 22.29 -19.84 -10.34
N GLY A 94 23.43 -20.51 -10.13
CA GLY A 94 24.56 -20.42 -11.06
C GLY A 94 25.95 -20.14 -10.51
N VAL A 95 26.11 -19.95 -9.21
CA VAL A 95 27.45 -19.83 -8.58
C VAL A 95 27.64 -21.03 -7.66
N GLY A 96 28.42 -22.02 -8.11
CA GLY A 96 28.78 -23.19 -7.30
C GLY A 96 29.61 -22.77 -6.09
N TYR A 97 29.00 -22.75 -4.89
CA TYR A 97 29.71 -22.45 -3.66
C TYR A 97 30.56 -23.64 -3.21
N SER A 98 31.85 -23.41 -3.15
CA SER A 98 32.86 -24.34 -2.66
C SER A 98 32.96 -24.32 -1.13
N ARG A 99 33.73 -25.29 -0.55
CA ARG A 99 34.10 -25.25 0.86
C ARG A 99 34.81 -23.92 1.25
N ALA A 100 35.47 -23.27 0.30
CA ALA A 100 36.10 -21.97 0.50
C ALA A 100 35.08 -20.88 0.88
N PHE A 101 33.88 -20.86 0.29
CA PHE A 101 32.84 -19.90 0.67
C PHE A 101 32.46 -20.00 2.16
N VAL A 102 32.29 -21.21 2.71
CA VAL A 102 31.94 -21.39 4.10
C VAL A 102 33.06 -20.90 5.01
N LEU A 103 34.31 -21.21 4.67
CA LEU A 103 35.47 -20.73 5.43
C LEU A 103 35.60 -19.22 5.41
N ASP A 104 35.42 -18.59 4.24
CA ASP A 104 35.40 -17.12 4.11
C ASP A 104 34.31 -16.49 4.96
N ARG A 105 33.10 -17.08 5.02
CA ARG A 105 32.03 -16.60 5.91
C ARG A 105 32.35 -16.76 7.39
N VAL A 106 33.01 -17.84 7.78
CA VAL A 106 33.49 -18.01 9.18
C VAL A 106 34.51 -16.92 9.52
N VAL A 107 35.46 -16.65 8.64
CA VAL A 107 36.45 -15.57 8.84
C VAL A 107 35.75 -14.21 8.91
N SER A 108 34.79 -13.94 8.02
CA SER A 108 33.95 -12.72 8.07
C SER A 108 33.25 -12.55 9.42
N LEU A 109 32.69 -13.63 9.97
CA LEU A 109 32.03 -13.61 11.28
C LEU A 109 33.02 -13.35 12.42
N VAL A 110 34.24 -13.95 12.34
CA VAL A 110 35.30 -13.72 13.35
C VAL A 110 35.79 -12.28 13.30
N MET A 111 35.98 -11.72 12.10
CA MET A 111 36.38 -10.30 11.98
C MET A 111 35.25 -9.36 12.36
N ALA A 112 34.01 -9.73 12.06
CA ALA A 112 32.80 -8.97 12.34
C ALA A 112 32.86 -7.52 11.83
N SER A 113 33.55 -7.29 10.71
CA SER A 113 33.79 -5.95 10.17
C SER A 113 32.57 -5.41 9.39
N GLY A 114 32.37 -4.10 9.45
CA GLY A 114 31.31 -3.40 8.70
C GLY A 114 31.65 -3.10 7.26
N SER A 115 32.93 -3.16 6.91
CA SER A 115 33.49 -3.03 5.56
C SER A 115 34.44 -4.19 5.28
N ASP A 116 34.71 -4.42 4.00
CA ASP A 116 35.75 -5.39 3.61
C ASP A 116 37.11 -4.98 4.18
N VAL A 117 37.86 -5.95 4.67
CA VAL A 117 39.15 -5.73 5.35
C VAL A 117 40.19 -6.71 4.84
N MET A 118 41.42 -6.25 4.80
CA MET A 118 42.58 -7.11 4.48
C MET A 118 43.08 -7.80 5.74
N VAL A 119 43.11 -9.13 5.74
CA VAL A 119 43.66 -9.96 6.83
C VAL A 119 44.70 -10.90 6.26
N PHE A 120 45.94 -10.79 6.71
CA PHE A 120 47.05 -11.58 6.19
C PHE A 120 47.15 -11.61 4.65
N GLY A 121 46.92 -10.46 4.00
CA GLY A 121 46.99 -10.33 2.55
C GLY A 121 45.78 -10.88 1.78
N LYS A 122 44.75 -11.37 2.48
CA LYS A 122 43.51 -11.83 1.87
C LYS A 122 42.36 -10.86 2.22
N GLU A 123 41.54 -10.53 1.23
CA GLU A 123 40.33 -9.73 1.45
C GLU A 123 39.28 -10.57 2.13
N VAL A 124 38.77 -10.06 3.23
CA VAL A 124 37.68 -10.65 4.03
C VAL A 124 36.42 -9.81 3.90
N ALA A 125 35.35 -10.42 3.43
CA ALA A 125 34.10 -9.73 3.19
C ALA A 125 33.43 -9.25 4.50
N ALA A 126 32.81 -8.08 4.45
CA ALA A 126 32.05 -7.50 5.53
C ALA A 126 30.86 -8.36 5.97
N ILE A 127 30.51 -8.29 7.27
CA ILE A 127 29.21 -8.80 7.78
C ILE A 127 28.08 -7.79 7.65
N GLY A 128 28.33 -6.67 6.99
CA GLY A 128 27.38 -5.58 6.81
C GLY A 128 26.98 -4.94 8.13
N LEU A 129 25.71 -4.55 8.25
CA LEU A 129 25.14 -3.82 9.39
C LEU A 129 25.36 -4.48 10.77
N LEU A 130 25.61 -5.77 10.80
CA LEU A 130 25.70 -6.52 12.06
C LEU A 130 26.95 -6.15 12.87
N TRP A 131 27.99 -5.53 12.25
CA TRP A 131 29.20 -5.08 12.93
C TRP A 131 28.95 -4.23 14.17
N PHE A 132 27.87 -3.45 14.12
CA PHE A 132 27.52 -2.55 15.20
C PHE A 132 27.20 -3.28 16.52
N LEU A 133 26.65 -4.48 16.46
CA LEU A 133 26.21 -5.23 17.64
C LEU A 133 27.41 -5.71 18.49
N PRO A 134 28.43 -6.40 17.93
CA PRO A 134 29.65 -6.71 18.68
C PRO A 134 30.43 -5.45 19.07
N ALA A 135 30.50 -4.43 18.20
CA ALA A 135 31.17 -3.17 18.57
C ALA A 135 30.50 -2.51 19.79
N LEU A 136 29.18 -2.43 19.85
CA LEU A 136 28.44 -1.90 21.00
C LEU A 136 28.60 -2.76 22.24
N PHE A 137 28.68 -4.08 22.10
CA PHE A 137 28.95 -5.00 23.18
C PHE A 137 30.32 -4.71 23.81
N PHE A 138 31.37 -4.63 23.02
CA PHE A 138 32.72 -4.36 23.50
C PHE A 138 32.86 -2.94 24.06
N ALA A 139 32.28 -1.92 23.41
CA ALA A 139 32.34 -0.56 23.96
C ALA A 139 31.79 -0.47 25.38
N ARG A 140 30.65 -1.08 25.66
CA ARG A 140 30.07 -1.10 26.99
C ARG A 140 30.89 -1.91 27.98
N LEU A 141 31.34 -3.09 27.58
CA LEU A 141 32.05 -4.03 28.42
C LEU A 141 33.41 -3.48 28.85
N LEU A 142 34.13 -2.88 27.89
CA LEU A 142 35.44 -2.30 28.17
C LEU A 142 35.34 -1.03 29.01
N LEU A 143 34.37 -0.17 28.74
CA LEU A 143 34.14 1.04 29.53
C LEU A 143 33.76 0.70 30.99
N ASP A 144 32.92 -0.32 31.21
CA ASP A 144 32.53 -0.80 32.53
C ASP A 144 33.75 -1.38 33.30
N ALA A 145 34.60 -2.17 32.63
CA ALA A 145 35.85 -2.67 33.19
C ALA A 145 36.84 -1.52 33.49
N LEU A 146 36.98 -0.55 32.62
CA LEU A 146 37.83 0.62 32.79
C LEU A 146 37.40 1.43 34.02
N HIS A 147 36.09 1.63 34.21
CA HIS A 147 35.53 2.34 35.35
C HIS A 147 35.82 1.63 36.70
N MET A 148 35.83 0.28 36.73
CA MET A 148 36.18 -0.49 37.91
C MET A 148 37.68 -0.46 38.23
N LEU A 149 38.53 -0.37 37.19
CA LEU A 149 39.99 -0.47 37.37
C LEU A 149 40.67 0.87 37.63
N MET A 150 40.07 1.99 37.20
CA MET A 150 40.75 3.30 37.24
C MET A 150 39.88 4.38 37.93
N PRO A 151 40.54 5.28 38.72
CA PRO A 151 39.87 6.49 39.20
C PRO A 151 39.34 7.33 38.03
N LYS A 152 38.15 7.92 38.16
CA LYS A 152 37.46 8.70 37.13
C LYS A 152 38.33 9.77 36.44
N LYS A 153 39.25 10.38 37.17
CA LYS A 153 40.20 11.38 36.63
C LYS A 153 41.15 10.83 35.55
N TRP A 154 41.50 9.55 35.62
CA TRP A 154 42.37 8.89 34.64
C TRP A 154 41.61 8.30 33.47
N GLU A 155 40.34 8.00 33.66
CA GLU A 155 39.46 7.48 32.64
C GLU A 155 39.40 8.42 31.43
N SER A 156 39.25 9.73 31.62
CA SER A 156 39.23 10.72 30.55
C SER A 156 40.55 10.80 29.78
N LEU A 157 41.69 10.66 30.45
CA LEU A 157 43.00 10.62 29.77
C LEU A 157 43.20 9.36 28.96
N VAL A 158 42.69 8.23 29.44
CA VAL A 158 42.71 6.98 28.67
C VAL A 158 41.83 7.07 27.44
N ILE A 159 40.66 7.65 27.56
CA ILE A 159 39.74 7.89 26.41
C ILE A 159 40.38 8.81 25.39
N LEU A 160 41.09 9.87 25.85
CA LEU A 160 41.82 10.78 24.95
C LEU A 160 43.00 10.07 24.26
N ALA A 161 43.83 9.35 25.00
CA ALA A 161 44.94 8.58 24.44
C ALA A 161 44.44 7.57 23.41
N TRP A 162 43.31 6.95 23.71
CA TRP A 162 42.67 6.01 22.81
C TRP A 162 42.11 6.68 21.58
N ALA A 163 41.51 7.89 21.63
CA ALA A 163 41.11 8.67 20.45
C ALA A 163 42.29 8.89 19.46
N LEU A 164 43.50 9.00 19.99
CA LEU A 164 44.72 9.06 19.17
C LEU A 164 45.03 7.72 18.48
N VAL A 165 44.79 6.58 19.14
CA VAL A 165 45.00 5.24 18.55
C VAL A 165 44.07 4.96 17.39
N LEU A 166 42.90 5.60 17.34
CA LEU A 166 41.97 5.52 16.17
C LEU A 166 42.63 5.97 14.86
N THR A 167 43.62 6.83 14.91
CA THR A 167 44.35 7.27 13.74
C THR A 167 45.09 6.12 13.03
N LEU A 168 45.38 5.02 13.76
CA LEU A 168 46.09 3.86 13.25
C LEU A 168 45.25 2.94 12.35
N ARG A 169 43.93 3.13 12.30
CA ARG A 169 42.96 2.35 11.46
C ARG A 169 43.15 0.83 11.53
N LEU A 170 43.40 0.30 12.71
CA LEU A 170 43.59 -1.15 12.95
C LEU A 170 42.28 -1.92 12.70
N SER A 171 42.38 -3.10 12.10
CA SER A 171 41.25 -4.03 11.94
C SER A 171 41.42 -5.21 12.91
N LEU A 172 40.70 -5.19 14.01
CA LEU A 172 40.74 -6.22 15.02
C LEU A 172 39.56 -7.19 14.93
N PRO A 173 39.75 -8.47 15.32
CA PRO A 173 38.64 -9.43 15.36
C PRO A 173 37.47 -8.97 16.22
N LEU A 174 36.26 -9.48 15.89
CA LEU A 174 35.00 -9.21 16.61
C LEU A 174 34.61 -7.73 16.65
N ALA A 175 35.05 -6.94 15.68
CA ALA A 175 34.85 -5.49 15.64
C ALA A 175 35.34 -4.78 16.93
N LEU A 176 36.37 -5.32 17.56
CA LEU A 176 36.93 -4.79 18.83
C LEU A 176 37.42 -3.35 18.64
N ASP A 177 38.10 -3.06 17.55
CA ASP A 177 38.55 -1.72 17.18
C ASP A 177 37.37 -0.72 17.02
N LEU A 178 36.26 -1.16 16.40
CA LEU A 178 35.05 -0.35 16.29
C LEU A 178 34.35 -0.20 17.66
N GLY A 179 34.44 -1.22 18.51
CA GLY A 179 34.00 -1.14 19.89
C GLY A 179 34.84 -0.13 20.70
N LEU A 180 36.14 -0.17 20.54
CA LEU A 180 37.03 0.85 21.06
C LEU A 180 36.64 2.24 20.57
N ALA A 181 36.35 2.43 19.28
CA ALA A 181 35.84 3.68 18.71
C ALA A 181 34.50 4.13 19.33
N GLY A 182 33.71 3.21 19.82
CA GLY A 182 32.42 3.51 20.46
C GLY A 182 32.54 4.00 21.90
N ILE A 183 33.66 3.73 22.63
CA ILE A 183 33.80 4.01 24.06
C ILE A 183 33.53 5.48 24.38
N GLY A 184 34.15 6.42 23.63
CA GLY A 184 33.98 7.85 23.87
C GLY A 184 32.52 8.30 23.70
N PHE A 185 31.80 7.73 22.73
CA PHE A 185 30.39 8.04 22.57
C PHE A 185 29.50 7.47 23.68
N VAL A 186 29.82 6.27 24.22
CA VAL A 186 29.14 5.72 25.38
C VAL A 186 29.37 6.61 26.59
N ASP A 187 30.59 7.08 26.81
CA ASP A 187 30.95 7.97 27.94
C ASP A 187 30.23 9.32 27.84
N ILE A 188 30.17 9.94 26.64
CA ILE A 188 29.35 11.12 26.38
C ILE A 188 27.88 10.90 26.76
N GLY A 189 27.34 9.70 26.49
CA GLY A 189 25.98 9.35 26.90
C GLY A 189 25.79 9.31 28.42
N ILE A 190 26.77 8.79 29.15
CA ILE A 190 26.76 8.77 30.60
C ILE A 190 26.82 10.20 31.13
N TRP A 191 27.78 10.99 30.63
CA TRP A 191 27.94 12.41 30.98
C TRP A 191 26.62 13.19 30.74
N LEU A 192 25.98 12.99 29.58
CA LEU A 192 24.70 13.65 29.26
C LEU A 192 23.61 13.29 30.28
N ARG A 193 23.50 11.99 30.65
CA ARG A 193 22.53 11.52 31.64
C ARG A 193 22.71 12.22 32.99
N GLU A 194 23.96 12.46 33.42
CA GLU A 194 24.29 13.10 34.69
C GLU A 194 24.00 14.60 34.68
N ARG A 195 24.18 15.26 33.53
CA ARG A 195 24.00 16.72 33.39
C ARG A 195 22.56 17.16 33.12
N LEU A 196 21.77 16.32 32.48
CA LEU A 196 20.40 16.69 32.12
C LEU A 196 19.52 17.14 33.28
N PRO A 197 19.51 16.49 34.47
CA PRO A 197 18.72 16.97 35.62
C PRO A 197 19.17 18.32 36.13
N GLN A 198 20.48 18.61 36.10
CA GLN A 198 21.04 19.90 36.53
C GLN A 198 20.56 21.03 35.60
N TRP A 199 20.58 20.83 34.28
CA TRP A 199 20.13 21.81 33.30
C TRP A 199 18.64 22.12 33.39
N GLU A 200 17.84 21.18 33.86
CA GLU A 200 16.40 21.38 34.09
C GLU A 200 16.11 22.24 35.33
N GLN A 201 16.90 22.09 36.38
CA GLN A 201 16.76 22.91 37.59
C GLN A 201 17.16 24.36 37.34
N GLU A 202 18.10 24.59 36.42
CA GLU A 202 18.53 25.95 35.99
C GLU A 202 17.50 26.66 35.11
N GLY A 203 16.48 25.96 34.61
CA GLY A 203 15.51 26.42 33.57
C GLY A 203 14.57 27.59 33.91
N LYS A 204 14.74 28.24 35.07
CA LYS A 204 14.07 29.49 35.44
C LYS A 204 14.73 30.76 34.83
N LYS A 205 15.88 30.63 34.15
CA LYS A 205 16.59 31.71 33.44
C LYS A 205 16.11 31.78 31.98
N LYS A 206 16.22 32.96 31.33
CA LYS A 206 15.70 33.28 30.00
C LYS A 206 16.00 32.31 28.87
N ILE A 207 17.09 31.53 28.91
CA ILE A 207 17.39 30.41 28.00
C ILE A 207 18.01 29.33 28.86
N ALA A 208 17.39 28.14 28.90
CA ALA A 208 17.90 26.98 29.65
C ALA A 208 19.26 26.53 29.09
N THR A 209 20.18 26.08 29.97
CA THR A 209 21.50 25.59 29.56
C THR A 209 21.41 24.49 28.52
N GLY A 210 20.42 23.61 28.62
CA GLY A 210 20.13 22.57 27.63
C GLY A 210 19.81 23.12 26.23
N ASP A 211 19.09 24.26 26.11
CA ASP A 211 18.82 24.88 24.82
C ASP A 211 20.07 25.52 24.21
N LYS A 212 20.95 26.08 25.01
CA LYS A 212 22.26 26.61 24.53
C LYS A 212 23.14 25.50 23.99
N VAL A 213 23.20 24.37 24.71
CA VAL A 213 23.94 23.17 24.26
C VAL A 213 23.33 22.60 22.98
N LEU A 214 22.00 22.50 22.88
CA LEU A 214 21.31 22.05 21.66
C LEU A 214 21.70 22.90 20.46
N ILE A 215 21.58 24.23 20.57
CA ILE A 215 21.87 25.16 19.47
C ILE A 215 23.36 25.14 19.14
N GLY A 216 24.25 25.23 20.14
CA GLY A 216 25.70 25.24 19.93
C GLY A 216 26.21 23.94 19.30
N ALA A 217 25.76 22.80 19.80
CA ALA A 217 26.12 21.50 19.24
C ALA A 217 25.55 21.32 17.81
N GLY A 218 24.32 21.77 17.56
CA GLY A 218 23.71 21.70 16.23
C GLY A 218 24.45 22.56 15.20
N ILE A 219 24.80 23.78 15.56
CA ILE A 219 25.59 24.67 14.69
C ILE A 219 26.97 24.07 14.45
N PHE A 220 27.66 23.63 15.52
CA PHE A 220 28.98 23.01 15.38
C PHE A 220 28.93 21.78 14.49
N TRP A 221 27.98 20.86 14.69
CA TRP A 221 27.79 19.68 13.84
C TRP A 221 27.64 20.06 12.38
N PHE A 222 26.78 21.03 12.07
CA PHE A 222 26.50 21.41 10.69
C PHE A 222 27.69 22.09 10.02
N LEU A 223 28.37 23.03 10.74
CA LEU A 223 29.57 23.69 10.22
C LEU A 223 30.73 22.70 10.03
N ALA A 224 30.94 21.81 11.00
CA ALA A 224 31.97 20.76 10.89
C ALA A 224 31.69 19.81 9.72
N PHE A 225 30.40 19.47 9.49
CA PHE A 225 29.98 18.68 8.33
C PHE A 225 30.31 19.43 7.01
N LEU A 226 29.97 20.71 6.90
CA LEU A 226 30.27 21.50 5.70
C LEU A 226 31.80 21.62 5.44
N LEU A 227 32.57 21.75 6.49
CA LEU A 227 34.03 21.77 6.41
C LEU A 227 34.60 20.42 5.96
N GLN A 228 34.07 19.35 6.54
CA GLN A 228 34.44 17.97 6.15
C GLN A 228 34.11 17.68 4.69
N GLU A 229 32.90 18.06 4.22
CA GLU A 229 32.45 17.85 2.84
C GLU A 229 33.31 18.59 1.82
N LYS A 230 33.82 19.77 2.18
CA LYS A 230 34.75 20.54 1.33
C LYS A 230 36.21 20.05 1.39
N SER A 231 36.53 19.18 2.34
CA SER A 231 37.88 18.65 2.51
C SER A 231 38.11 17.46 1.53
N ALA A 232 39.34 17.23 1.14
CA ALA A 232 39.72 16.03 0.38
C ALA A 232 39.78 14.75 1.23
N VAL A 233 39.38 14.84 2.50
CA VAL A 233 39.42 13.71 3.45
C VAL A 233 38.11 12.91 3.33
N PRO A 234 38.14 11.55 3.37
CA PRO A 234 36.95 10.74 3.33
C PRO A 234 35.91 11.15 4.36
N ALA A 235 34.63 11.05 3.99
CA ALA A 235 33.52 11.34 4.90
C ALA A 235 33.54 10.40 6.13
N PHE A 236 32.97 10.88 7.24
CA PHE A 236 32.89 10.09 8.46
C PHE A 236 32.05 8.83 8.27
N ASP A 237 32.66 7.66 8.39
CA ASP A 237 32.01 6.34 8.33
C ASP A 237 32.68 5.36 9.27
N MET A 238 32.07 5.13 10.45
CA MET A 238 32.62 4.21 11.45
C MET A 238 32.82 2.80 10.92
N ALA A 239 31.92 2.30 10.04
CA ALA A 239 32.00 0.95 9.49
C ALA A 239 33.28 0.77 8.66
N LYS A 240 33.73 1.82 7.97
CA LYS A 240 34.95 1.87 7.14
C LYS A 240 36.19 2.29 7.90
N ARG A 241 36.06 2.64 9.17
CA ARG A 241 37.13 3.23 9.98
C ARG A 241 37.58 4.60 9.47
N ASP A 242 36.76 5.27 8.72
CA ASP A 242 36.98 6.64 8.28
C ASP A 242 36.36 7.61 9.29
N TYR A 243 37.21 8.27 10.04
CA TYR A 243 36.77 9.24 11.07
C TYR A 243 36.88 10.67 10.57
N GLY A 244 36.98 10.87 9.26
CA GLY A 244 37.17 12.18 8.65
C GLY A 244 38.48 12.85 9.10
N ILE A 245 38.40 14.18 9.35
CA ILE A 245 39.46 14.90 10.07
C ILE A 245 39.33 14.49 11.55
N THR A 246 40.05 13.46 11.96
CA THR A 246 39.82 12.62 13.15
C THR A 246 39.13 13.30 14.34
N PHE A 247 39.76 14.31 14.96
CA PHE A 247 39.16 14.99 16.11
C PHE A 247 37.93 15.80 15.78
N LEU A 248 37.94 16.48 14.62
CA LEU A 248 36.77 17.24 14.13
C LEU A 248 35.62 16.29 13.81
N GLY A 249 35.92 15.15 13.15
CA GLY A 249 34.92 14.15 12.82
C GLY A 249 34.29 13.50 14.06
N LEU A 250 35.08 13.16 15.07
CA LEU A 250 34.58 12.63 16.32
C LEU A 250 33.73 13.65 17.09
N ALA A 251 34.18 14.93 17.15
CA ALA A 251 33.41 16.00 17.79
C ALA A 251 32.11 16.30 17.01
N MET A 252 32.17 16.30 15.67
CA MET A 252 30.99 16.45 14.80
C MET A 252 29.98 15.35 15.08
N ALA A 253 30.41 14.10 15.14
CA ALA A 253 29.53 12.96 15.38
C ALA A 253 28.89 13.00 16.79
N ALA A 254 29.65 13.43 17.79
CA ALA A 254 29.18 13.64 19.16
C ALA A 254 28.12 14.75 19.19
N CYS A 255 28.43 15.91 18.60
CA CYS A 255 27.54 17.07 18.59
C CYS A 255 26.24 16.80 17.82
N GLY A 256 26.29 16.12 16.68
CA GLY A 256 25.08 15.68 15.95
C GLY A 256 24.20 14.74 16.76
N SER A 257 24.81 13.78 17.46
CA SER A 257 24.10 12.84 18.36
C SER A 257 23.45 13.55 19.54
N LEU A 258 24.20 14.46 20.20
CA LEU A 258 23.70 15.28 21.31
C LEU A 258 22.55 16.17 20.87
N SER A 259 22.69 16.85 19.75
CA SER A 259 21.65 17.74 19.21
C SER A 259 20.36 16.99 18.96
N LEU A 260 20.39 15.80 18.35
CA LEU A 260 19.20 15.02 18.10
C LEU A 260 18.55 14.53 19.41
N ILE A 261 19.31 14.08 20.39
CA ILE A 261 18.77 13.63 21.68
C ILE A 261 18.11 14.79 22.42
N LEU A 262 18.75 15.96 22.48
CA LEU A 262 18.21 17.16 23.14
C LEU A 262 16.97 17.70 22.40
N LEU A 263 16.97 17.65 21.06
CA LEU A 263 15.81 17.98 20.24
C LEU A 263 14.63 17.07 20.55
N CYS A 264 14.84 15.75 20.58
CA CYS A 264 13.81 14.78 20.94
C CYS A 264 13.27 15.04 22.36
N ARG A 265 14.14 15.39 23.32
CA ARG A 265 13.74 15.76 24.66
C ARG A 265 12.84 16.98 24.71
N LYS A 266 13.18 18.03 23.94
CA LYS A 266 12.37 19.26 23.82
C LYS A 266 10.96 18.97 23.28
N PHE A 267 10.86 18.03 22.35
CA PHE A 267 9.59 17.61 21.73
C PHE A 267 8.88 16.47 22.43
N GLU A 268 9.43 15.87 23.50
CA GLU A 268 8.86 14.74 24.22
C GLU A 268 7.43 14.99 24.68
N LYS A 269 7.13 16.21 25.14
CA LYS A 269 5.80 16.60 25.64
C LYS A 269 4.69 16.57 24.56
N TYR A 270 5.07 16.63 23.29
CA TYR A 270 4.14 16.61 22.16
C TYR A 270 3.98 15.21 21.56
N VAL A 271 4.78 14.24 21.99
CA VAL A 271 4.81 12.90 21.41
C VAL A 271 4.32 11.88 22.42
N ARG A 272 3.38 11.06 22.00
CA ARG A 272 2.89 9.96 22.84
C ARG A 272 3.95 8.87 22.95
N ALA A 273 4.06 8.26 24.14
CA ALA A 273 5.00 7.17 24.41
C ALA A 273 4.79 5.94 23.48
N ASP A 274 3.57 5.76 22.96
CA ASP A 274 3.21 4.73 21.97
C ASP A 274 3.18 5.26 20.51
N GLY A 275 3.65 6.49 20.28
CA GLY A 275 3.75 7.10 18.96
C GLY A 275 4.71 6.37 18.01
N PHE A 276 4.63 6.68 16.73
CA PHE A 276 5.38 6.02 15.67
C PHE A 276 6.90 5.99 15.93
N LEU A 277 7.53 7.16 16.12
CA LEU A 277 8.98 7.27 16.34
C LEU A 277 9.44 6.54 17.60
N ALA A 278 8.71 6.71 18.72
CA ALA A 278 9.03 6.03 19.96
C ALA A 278 8.88 4.49 19.83
N THR A 279 7.92 4.03 19.02
CA THR A 279 7.76 2.60 18.72
C THR A 279 8.91 2.08 17.87
N CYS A 280 9.31 2.80 16.81
CA CYS A 280 10.49 2.44 16.01
C CYS A 280 11.75 2.30 16.87
N GLY A 281 12.00 3.26 17.77
CA GLY A 281 13.16 3.21 18.66
C GLY A 281 13.09 2.07 19.68
N ARG A 282 11.90 1.79 20.21
CA ARG A 282 11.66 0.67 21.12
C ARG A 282 11.98 -0.69 20.50
N TYR A 283 11.67 -0.82 19.23
CA TYR A 283 11.86 -2.04 18.44
C TYR A 283 12.99 -1.89 17.42
N SER A 284 13.94 -0.97 17.66
CA SER A 284 15.07 -0.69 16.75
C SER A 284 15.86 -1.94 16.36
N MET A 285 16.02 -2.90 17.29
CA MET A 285 16.66 -4.17 16.99
C MET A 285 15.87 -5.03 15.99
N LEU A 286 14.53 -5.01 16.08
CA LEU A 286 13.68 -5.71 15.10
C LEU A 286 13.77 -5.04 13.71
N LEU A 287 13.74 -3.69 13.65
CA LEU A 287 13.90 -2.95 12.41
C LEU A 287 15.27 -3.22 11.77
N LEU A 288 16.33 -3.23 12.57
CA LEU A 288 17.68 -3.60 12.12
C LEU A 288 17.69 -5.03 11.52
N SER A 289 17.06 -5.98 12.21
CA SER A 289 16.99 -7.38 11.76
C SER A 289 16.24 -7.49 10.43
N ILE A 290 15.10 -6.80 10.30
CA ILE A 290 14.29 -6.79 9.07
C ILE A 290 15.04 -6.10 7.94
N HIS A 291 15.71 -4.98 8.22
CA HIS A 291 16.51 -4.28 7.21
C HIS A 291 17.68 -5.14 6.71
N TYR A 292 18.36 -5.84 7.61
CA TYR A 292 19.43 -6.75 7.25
C TYR A 292 18.94 -7.91 6.36
N LEU A 293 17.86 -8.59 6.78
CA LEU A 293 17.27 -9.68 5.99
C LEU A 293 16.54 -9.17 4.74
N GLY A 294 16.01 -7.96 4.78
CA GLY A 294 15.34 -7.29 3.66
C GLY A 294 16.29 -6.93 2.50
N TYR A 295 17.59 -7.05 2.68
CA TYR A 295 18.56 -6.92 1.59
C TYR A 295 18.32 -7.98 0.49
N LEU A 296 17.93 -9.18 0.86
CA LEU A 296 17.67 -10.27 -0.09
C LEU A 296 16.50 -9.97 -1.05
N PRO A 297 15.27 -9.70 -0.56
CA PRO A 297 14.19 -9.27 -1.45
C PRO A 297 14.55 -8.02 -2.25
N TYR A 298 15.31 -7.10 -1.65
CA TYR A 298 15.74 -5.86 -2.29
C TYR A 298 16.62 -6.11 -3.53
N LEU A 299 17.48 -7.14 -3.55
CA LEU A 299 18.25 -7.51 -4.73
C LEU A 299 17.37 -7.79 -5.95
N TYR A 300 16.16 -8.29 -5.73
CA TYR A 300 15.21 -8.58 -6.82
C TYR A 300 14.44 -7.35 -7.26
N TYR A 301 13.81 -6.63 -6.33
CA TYR A 301 12.94 -5.51 -6.70
C TYR A 301 13.66 -4.16 -6.81
N GLY A 302 14.89 -4.05 -6.33
CA GLY A 302 15.64 -2.79 -6.36
C GLY A 302 15.89 -2.27 -7.78
N SER A 303 16.04 -3.17 -8.75
CA SER A 303 16.20 -2.84 -10.17
C SER A 303 14.94 -2.27 -10.83
N LEU A 304 13.77 -2.49 -10.23
CA LEU A 304 12.49 -1.95 -10.73
C LEU A 304 12.43 -0.42 -10.59
N PHE A 305 13.21 0.13 -9.66
CA PHE A 305 13.21 1.56 -9.34
C PHE A 305 14.57 2.17 -9.69
N PRO A 306 14.75 2.73 -10.89
CA PRO A 306 16.01 3.33 -11.31
C PRO A 306 16.39 4.52 -10.42
N MET A 307 15.44 5.23 -9.86
CA MET A 307 15.66 6.43 -9.05
C MET A 307 15.93 6.10 -7.58
N GLY A 308 17.07 6.59 -7.07
CA GLY A 308 17.51 6.32 -5.71
C GLY A 308 16.50 6.73 -4.63
N VAL A 309 15.82 7.87 -4.80
CA VAL A 309 14.81 8.37 -3.83
C VAL A 309 13.60 7.46 -3.75
N VAL A 310 13.03 7.07 -4.90
CA VAL A 310 11.86 6.16 -4.94
C VAL A 310 12.21 4.81 -4.34
N ARG A 311 13.37 4.27 -4.69
CA ARG A 311 13.90 3.02 -4.15
C ARG A 311 14.03 3.08 -2.63
N CYS A 312 14.56 4.18 -2.10
CA CYS A 312 14.75 4.40 -0.68
C CYS A 312 13.41 4.48 0.07
N LEU A 313 12.49 5.32 -0.40
CA LEU A 313 11.17 5.49 0.22
C LEU A 313 10.38 4.18 0.20
N PHE A 314 10.41 3.47 -0.92
CA PHE A 314 9.68 2.23 -1.06
C PHE A 314 10.22 1.13 -0.14
N ARG A 315 11.54 0.97 -0.07
CA ARG A 315 12.18 0.05 0.86
C ARG A 315 11.85 0.39 2.32
N LEU A 316 11.97 1.67 2.69
CA LEU A 316 11.64 2.14 4.03
C LEU A 316 10.18 1.79 4.40
N VAL A 317 9.22 2.09 3.52
CA VAL A 317 7.81 1.81 3.76
C VAL A 317 7.56 0.31 3.95
N LEU A 318 8.09 -0.55 3.09
CA LEU A 318 7.89 -1.99 3.19
C LEU A 318 8.49 -2.57 4.48
N GLU A 319 9.73 -2.19 4.81
CA GLU A 319 10.42 -2.71 6.00
C GLU A 319 9.75 -2.23 7.29
N VAL A 320 9.32 -0.97 7.34
CA VAL A 320 8.56 -0.42 8.46
C VAL A 320 7.19 -1.11 8.60
N CYS A 321 6.45 -1.27 7.51
CA CYS A 321 5.16 -1.97 7.52
C CYS A 321 5.31 -3.41 8.02
N PHE A 322 6.33 -4.13 7.53
CA PHE A 322 6.59 -5.49 7.97
C PHE A 322 7.01 -5.56 9.46
N SER A 323 7.83 -4.60 9.92
CA SER A 323 8.18 -4.48 11.34
C SER A 323 6.96 -4.27 12.22
N PHE A 324 6.07 -3.34 11.83
CA PHE A 324 4.84 -3.07 12.57
C PHE A 324 3.87 -4.26 12.52
N PHE A 325 3.80 -4.99 11.43
CA PHE A 325 3.04 -6.24 11.34
C PHE A 325 3.51 -7.24 12.41
N LEU A 326 4.82 -7.50 12.51
CA LEU A 326 5.36 -8.41 13.51
C LEU A 326 5.18 -7.90 14.95
N ILE A 327 5.32 -6.58 15.18
CA ILE A 327 5.08 -5.96 16.49
C ILE A 327 3.62 -6.18 16.92
N LEU A 328 2.67 -5.93 16.04
CA LEU A 328 1.24 -6.12 16.31
C LEU A 328 0.90 -7.59 16.51
N TRP A 329 1.50 -8.47 15.72
CA TRP A 329 1.36 -9.92 15.89
C TRP A 329 1.79 -10.38 17.28
N LYS A 330 2.99 -9.95 17.72
CA LYS A 330 3.52 -10.26 19.06
C LYS A 330 2.68 -9.67 20.19
N LYS A 331 2.13 -8.47 19.99
CA LYS A 331 1.36 -7.75 21.00
C LYS A 331 -0.13 -8.08 21.04
N LYS A 332 -0.60 -9.09 20.31
CA LYS A 332 -2.03 -9.48 20.26
C LYS A 332 -2.69 -9.55 21.64
N ARG A 333 -1.96 -9.91 22.68
CA ARG A 333 -2.43 -10.01 24.08
C ARG A 333 -2.35 -8.71 24.89
N GLU A 334 -1.53 -7.74 24.49
CA GLU A 334 -1.21 -6.54 25.27
C GLU A 334 -1.84 -5.25 24.73
N VAL A 335 -2.14 -5.18 23.44
CA VAL A 335 -2.74 -3.98 22.82
C VAL A 335 -4.24 -3.98 23.10
N GLN A 336 -4.76 -2.83 23.60
CA GLN A 336 -6.20 -2.60 23.72
C GLN A 336 -6.92 -3.17 22.50
N GLN A 337 -7.78 -4.14 22.71
CA GLN A 337 -8.49 -4.93 21.67
C GLN A 337 -9.19 -4.06 20.60
N LYS A 338 -9.53 -2.79 20.93
CA LYS A 338 -10.36 -1.90 20.12
C LYS A 338 -9.83 -1.51 18.72
N ILE A 339 -8.53 -1.64 18.42
CA ILE A 339 -7.93 -1.21 17.14
C ILE A 339 -6.96 -2.22 16.52
N TRP A 340 -6.77 -3.37 17.14
CA TRP A 340 -5.80 -4.36 16.68
C TRP A 340 -6.13 -4.91 15.29
N TRP A 341 -7.38 -5.31 15.06
CA TRP A 341 -7.83 -5.87 13.78
C TRP A 341 -7.75 -4.87 12.64
N SER A 342 -8.03 -3.59 12.91
CA SER A 342 -7.87 -2.51 11.93
C SER A 342 -6.43 -2.40 11.44
N ARG A 343 -5.48 -2.27 12.36
CA ARG A 343 -4.06 -2.13 12.02
C ARG A 343 -3.48 -3.40 11.40
N MET A 344 -3.81 -4.56 11.97
CA MET A 344 -3.37 -5.84 11.44
C MET A 344 -3.94 -6.09 10.04
N GLY A 345 -5.23 -5.81 9.83
CA GLY A 345 -5.89 -5.95 8.54
C GLY A 345 -5.25 -5.07 7.45
N PHE A 346 -4.98 -3.79 7.78
CA PHE A 346 -4.26 -2.91 6.85
C PHE A 346 -2.90 -3.50 6.46
N LEU A 347 -2.08 -3.83 7.44
CA LEU A 347 -0.71 -4.27 7.20
C LEU A 347 -0.66 -5.64 6.48
N ALA A 348 -1.51 -6.58 6.87
CA ALA A 348 -1.55 -7.90 6.25
C ALA A 348 -1.96 -7.81 4.77
N VAL A 349 -3.03 -7.07 4.47
CA VAL A 349 -3.52 -6.89 3.09
C VAL A 349 -2.51 -6.10 2.26
N PHE A 350 -1.99 -4.98 2.81
CA PHE A 350 -1.01 -4.15 2.12
C PHE A 350 0.26 -4.93 1.78
N LEU A 351 0.82 -5.64 2.74
CA LEU A 351 2.04 -6.43 2.52
C LEU A 351 1.81 -7.56 1.51
N LEU A 352 0.70 -8.30 1.62
CA LEU A 352 0.41 -9.38 0.67
C LEU A 352 0.23 -8.85 -0.74
N GLN A 353 -0.65 -7.87 -0.94
CA GLN A 353 -0.97 -7.32 -2.26
C GLN A 353 0.21 -6.56 -2.88
N MET A 354 0.95 -5.80 -2.07
CA MET A 354 2.12 -5.08 -2.55
C MET A 354 3.25 -6.02 -2.96
N ASN A 355 3.50 -7.09 -2.19
CA ASN A 355 4.49 -8.10 -2.59
C ASN A 355 4.03 -8.87 -3.84
N TYR A 356 2.74 -9.20 -3.96
CA TYR A 356 2.20 -9.80 -5.16
C TYR A 356 2.38 -8.87 -6.39
N LEU A 357 2.06 -7.60 -6.24
CA LEU A 357 2.28 -6.58 -7.28
C LEU A 357 3.75 -6.52 -7.70
N LEU A 358 4.68 -6.41 -6.73
CA LEU A 358 6.11 -6.26 -7.01
C LEU A 358 6.75 -7.50 -7.65
N PHE A 359 6.45 -8.67 -7.11
CA PHE A 359 7.18 -9.87 -7.50
C PHE A 359 6.53 -10.64 -8.64
N CYS A 360 5.21 -10.45 -8.84
CA CYS A 360 4.44 -11.25 -9.79
C CYS A 360 3.73 -10.43 -10.87
N ARG A 361 3.50 -9.13 -10.66
CA ARG A 361 2.63 -8.32 -11.54
C ARG A 361 3.11 -6.88 -11.77
N PHE A 362 4.40 -6.61 -11.58
CA PHE A 362 4.92 -5.25 -11.77
C PHE A 362 4.77 -4.79 -13.24
N PRO A 363 4.33 -3.57 -13.49
CA PRO A 363 3.91 -2.47 -12.60
C PRO A 363 2.43 -2.52 -12.20
N GLY A 364 1.71 -3.50 -12.64
CA GLY A 364 0.28 -3.75 -12.56
C GLY A 364 -0.24 -4.31 -13.87
N GLY A 365 -1.18 -5.25 -13.82
CA GLY A 365 -1.79 -5.82 -15.00
C GLY A 365 -2.60 -4.77 -15.77
N LEU A 366 -2.45 -4.71 -17.09
CA LEU A 366 -3.22 -3.85 -17.96
C LEU A 366 -4.30 -4.68 -18.66
N GLN A 367 -5.51 -4.16 -18.72
CA GLN A 367 -6.64 -4.69 -19.47
C GLN A 367 -7.00 -3.71 -20.60
N TYR A 368 -7.88 -4.12 -21.51
CA TYR A 368 -8.29 -3.30 -22.65
C TYR A 368 -8.72 -1.88 -22.23
N ASP A 369 -9.59 -1.76 -21.23
CA ASP A 369 -10.06 -0.47 -20.70
C ASP A 369 -8.89 0.39 -20.19
N SER A 370 -7.95 -0.21 -19.45
CA SER A 370 -6.82 0.50 -18.88
C SER A 370 -5.77 0.90 -19.93
N ILE A 371 -5.60 0.10 -20.98
CA ILE A 371 -4.76 0.47 -22.13
C ILE A 371 -5.36 1.68 -22.85
N ASN A 372 -6.67 1.67 -23.08
CA ASN A 372 -7.37 2.81 -23.68
C ASN A 372 -7.18 4.10 -22.85
N GLN A 373 -7.36 4.02 -21.53
CA GLN A 373 -7.13 5.15 -20.62
C GLN A 373 -5.68 5.61 -20.62
N LEU A 374 -4.73 4.68 -20.64
CA LEU A 374 -3.31 5.00 -20.68
C LEU A 374 -2.90 5.64 -22.01
N THR A 375 -3.52 5.23 -23.13
CA THR A 375 -3.36 5.89 -24.43
C THR A 375 -3.82 7.34 -24.35
N GLN A 376 -4.95 7.62 -23.68
CA GLN A 376 -5.40 8.99 -23.47
C GLN A 376 -4.38 9.82 -22.66
N VAL A 377 -3.75 9.23 -21.64
CA VAL A 377 -2.70 9.90 -20.84
C VAL A 377 -1.47 10.23 -21.70
N VAL A 378 -1.04 9.28 -22.53
CA VAL A 378 0.16 9.45 -23.39
C VAL A 378 -0.08 10.44 -24.52
N THR A 379 -1.26 10.39 -25.14
CA THR A 379 -1.60 11.25 -26.29
C THR A 379 -2.14 12.62 -25.88
N GLY A 380 -2.55 12.80 -24.62
CA GLY A 380 -3.24 14.00 -24.14
C GLY A 380 -4.67 14.15 -24.69
N GLN A 381 -5.19 13.15 -25.42
CA GLN A 381 -6.53 13.17 -25.99
C GLN A 381 -7.52 12.48 -25.04
N TYR A 382 -8.11 13.24 -24.15
CA TYR A 382 -9.03 12.70 -23.15
C TYR A 382 -10.43 12.47 -23.70
N SER A 383 -11.08 11.41 -23.20
CA SER A 383 -12.49 11.15 -23.45
C SER A 383 -13.20 10.63 -22.19
N ASN A 384 -14.49 10.92 -22.10
CA ASN A 384 -15.34 10.41 -21.01
C ASN A 384 -16.04 9.08 -21.38
N HIS A 385 -15.48 8.32 -22.32
CA HIS A 385 -15.93 6.95 -22.61
C HIS A 385 -15.72 6.06 -21.39
N HIS A 386 -14.52 6.09 -20.80
CA HIS A 386 -14.30 5.62 -19.43
C HIS A 386 -14.36 6.82 -18.49
N PRO A 387 -14.79 6.63 -17.22
CA PRO A 387 -14.90 7.74 -16.27
C PRO A 387 -13.60 8.53 -16.17
N ILE A 388 -13.65 9.78 -16.59
CA ILE A 388 -12.47 10.65 -16.70
C ILE A 388 -11.69 10.78 -15.38
N TYR A 389 -12.37 10.74 -14.23
CA TYR A 389 -11.75 10.88 -12.93
C TYR A 389 -10.78 9.73 -12.62
N HIS A 390 -11.04 8.52 -13.12
CA HIS A 390 -10.09 7.41 -13.03
C HIS A 390 -8.88 7.65 -13.95
N THR A 391 -9.12 8.14 -15.18
CA THR A 391 -8.04 8.50 -16.12
C THR A 391 -7.17 9.62 -15.55
N LEU A 392 -7.77 10.65 -14.91
CA LEU A 392 -7.01 11.72 -14.25
C LEU A 392 -6.17 11.21 -13.08
N TRP A 393 -6.64 10.21 -12.33
CA TRP A 393 -5.83 9.59 -11.28
C TRP A 393 -4.63 8.83 -11.86
N LEU A 394 -4.84 8.11 -12.97
CA LEU A 394 -3.75 7.47 -13.71
C LEU A 394 -2.76 8.52 -14.25
N THR A 395 -3.26 9.64 -14.79
CA THR A 395 -2.45 10.78 -15.21
C THR A 395 -1.58 11.32 -14.07
N LEU A 396 -2.15 11.45 -12.85
CA LEU A 396 -1.41 11.90 -11.69
C LEU A 396 -0.25 10.96 -11.37
N GLY A 397 -0.46 9.64 -11.41
CA GLY A 397 0.59 8.64 -11.23
C GLY A 397 1.73 8.80 -12.26
N VAL A 398 1.38 9.00 -13.53
CA VAL A 398 2.35 9.21 -14.62
C VAL A 398 3.11 10.53 -14.42
N LYS A 399 2.43 11.62 -14.08
CA LYS A 399 3.07 12.93 -13.83
C LYS A 399 4.01 12.90 -12.63
N ILE A 400 3.65 12.19 -11.56
CA ILE A 400 4.55 11.97 -10.42
C ILE A 400 5.79 11.19 -10.86
N ALA A 401 5.64 10.15 -11.69
CA ALA A 401 6.77 9.40 -12.21
C ALA A 401 7.70 10.28 -13.06
N GLU A 402 7.15 11.07 -13.98
CA GLU A 402 7.90 12.02 -14.80
C GLU A 402 8.67 13.04 -13.96
N LEU A 403 8.02 13.65 -12.95
CA LEU A 403 8.67 14.59 -12.02
C LEU A 403 9.85 13.98 -11.27
N LEU A 404 9.78 12.67 -11.02
CA LEU A 404 10.86 11.92 -10.37
C LEU A 404 11.88 11.35 -11.38
N GLY A 405 11.77 11.66 -12.68
CA GLY A 405 12.64 11.17 -13.73
C GLY A 405 12.41 9.72 -14.15
N GLY A 406 11.22 9.17 -13.87
CA GLY A 406 10.79 7.82 -14.26
C GLY A 406 10.04 7.76 -15.58
N ASP A 407 9.72 6.56 -15.98
CA ASP A 407 9.01 6.25 -17.22
C ASP A 407 7.52 5.95 -16.97
N LEU A 408 6.78 5.66 -18.04
CA LEU A 408 5.37 5.29 -18.00
C LEU A 408 5.13 4.04 -17.13
N THR A 409 6.07 3.10 -17.09
CA THR A 409 6.01 1.89 -16.26
C THR A 409 5.90 2.25 -14.79
N LEU A 410 6.72 3.21 -14.34
CA LEU A 410 6.68 3.68 -12.97
C LEU A 410 5.39 4.46 -12.66
N GLY A 411 4.85 5.18 -13.65
CA GLY A 411 3.55 5.87 -13.52
C GLY A 411 2.40 4.89 -13.27
N VAL A 412 2.36 3.80 -14.02
CA VAL A 412 1.41 2.69 -13.81
C VAL A 412 1.59 2.07 -12.44
N PHE A 413 2.84 1.85 -12.01
CA PHE A 413 3.12 1.32 -10.68
C PHE A 413 2.60 2.25 -9.57
N PHE A 414 2.82 3.55 -9.65
CA PHE A 414 2.32 4.48 -8.64
C PHE A 414 0.80 4.45 -8.55
N PHE A 415 0.12 4.41 -9.69
CA PHE A 415 -1.33 4.23 -9.70
C PHE A 415 -1.73 2.93 -9.00
N THR A 416 -1.15 1.79 -9.40
CA THR A 416 -1.53 0.47 -8.84
C THR A 416 -1.17 0.36 -7.35
N ALA A 417 -0.05 0.96 -6.93
CA ALA A 417 0.33 1.02 -5.51
C ALA A 417 -0.68 1.83 -4.68
N THR A 418 -1.19 2.96 -5.21
CA THR A 418 -2.26 3.72 -4.53
C THR A 418 -3.56 2.92 -4.46
N GLN A 419 -3.89 2.15 -5.49
CA GLN A 419 -5.04 1.25 -5.50
C GLN A 419 -4.93 0.18 -4.40
N VAL A 420 -3.75 -0.46 -4.26
CA VAL A 420 -3.46 -1.42 -3.17
C VAL A 420 -3.58 -0.75 -1.80
N PHE A 421 -3.10 0.47 -1.66
CA PHE A 421 -3.24 1.25 -0.41
C PHE A 421 -4.70 1.50 -0.06
N VAL A 422 -5.50 1.99 -1.00
CA VAL A 422 -6.94 2.27 -0.81
C VAL A 422 -7.70 0.98 -0.46
N PHE A 423 -7.40 -0.13 -1.13
CA PHE A 423 -7.99 -1.43 -0.83
C PHE A 423 -7.65 -1.89 0.60
N SER A 424 -6.41 -1.76 1.02
CA SER A 424 -5.96 -2.09 2.38
C SER A 424 -6.62 -1.20 3.44
N TYR A 425 -6.79 0.09 3.12
CA TYR A 425 -7.49 1.04 3.98
C TYR A 425 -8.97 0.68 4.14
N MET A 426 -9.65 0.34 3.07
CA MET A 426 -11.05 -0.11 3.07
C MET A 426 -11.23 -1.32 3.99
N VAL A 427 -10.38 -2.35 3.87
CA VAL A 427 -10.41 -3.54 4.74
C VAL A 427 -10.15 -3.15 6.21
N SER A 428 -9.18 -2.28 6.45
CA SER A 428 -8.88 -1.75 7.79
C SER A 428 -10.10 -1.06 8.43
N TYR A 429 -10.78 -0.20 7.68
CA TYR A 429 -11.96 0.54 8.13
C TYR A 429 -13.14 -0.38 8.43
N LEU A 430 -13.38 -1.37 7.56
CA LEU A 430 -14.39 -2.41 7.75
C LEU A 430 -14.11 -3.23 9.02
N LEU A 431 -12.90 -3.76 9.18
CA LEU A 431 -12.52 -4.54 10.37
C LEU A 431 -12.57 -3.71 11.66
N LYS A 432 -12.17 -2.43 11.60
CA LYS A 432 -12.33 -1.50 12.74
C LYS A 432 -13.79 -1.39 13.18
N THR A 433 -14.67 -1.22 12.22
CA THR A 433 -16.11 -1.08 12.51
C THR A 433 -16.65 -2.36 13.12
N LEU A 434 -16.40 -3.52 12.51
CA LEU A 434 -16.83 -4.82 13.03
C LEU A 434 -16.22 -5.15 14.40
N GLN A 435 -14.99 -4.76 14.65
CA GLN A 435 -14.37 -4.91 15.96
C GLN A 435 -15.06 -4.05 17.03
N GLN A 436 -15.46 -2.84 16.67
CA GLN A 436 -16.14 -1.90 17.56
C GLN A 436 -17.60 -2.32 17.86
N THR A 437 -18.25 -3.08 16.99
CA THR A 437 -19.58 -3.67 17.24
C THR A 437 -19.53 -4.92 18.12
N GLY A 438 -18.35 -5.39 18.51
CA GLY A 438 -18.23 -6.56 19.40
C GLY A 438 -18.14 -7.92 18.71
N ILE A 439 -18.05 -7.97 17.40
CA ILE A 439 -17.97 -9.23 16.64
C ILE A 439 -16.83 -10.11 17.14
N ARG A 440 -17.09 -11.41 17.27
CA ARG A 440 -16.14 -12.40 17.80
C ARG A 440 -14.84 -12.41 16.99
N GLN A 441 -13.71 -12.49 17.68
CA GLN A 441 -12.36 -12.45 17.10
C GLN A 441 -12.13 -13.48 15.96
N ARG A 442 -12.73 -14.68 16.09
CA ARG A 442 -12.65 -15.72 15.04
C ARG A 442 -13.29 -15.27 13.73
N HIS A 443 -14.41 -14.57 13.78
CA HIS A 443 -15.10 -14.09 12.59
C HIS A 443 -14.32 -12.96 11.92
N LEU A 444 -13.70 -12.04 12.70
CA LEU A 444 -12.79 -11.03 12.17
C LEU A 444 -11.58 -11.68 11.45
N GLY A 445 -11.06 -12.80 11.99
CA GLY A 445 -10.01 -13.59 11.33
C GLY A 445 -10.47 -14.21 10.02
N ILE A 446 -11.69 -14.77 9.95
CA ILE A 446 -12.27 -15.33 8.72
C ILE A 446 -12.46 -14.23 7.67
N ILE A 447 -12.99 -13.06 8.07
CA ILE A 447 -13.16 -11.91 7.17
C ILE A 447 -11.83 -11.41 6.64
N LEU A 448 -10.80 -11.31 7.50
CA LEU A 448 -9.47 -10.95 7.04
C LEU A 448 -8.92 -12.01 6.06
N GLY A 449 -9.07 -13.30 6.36
CA GLY A 449 -8.70 -14.40 5.47
C GLY A 449 -9.39 -14.32 4.10
N TYR A 450 -10.66 -13.94 4.09
CA TYR A 450 -11.39 -13.69 2.85
C TYR A 450 -10.75 -12.59 2.02
N PHE A 451 -10.45 -11.43 2.60
CA PHE A 451 -9.80 -10.34 1.87
C PHE A 451 -8.36 -10.63 1.44
N LEU A 452 -7.66 -11.52 2.15
CA LEU A 452 -6.31 -11.94 1.79
C LEU A 452 -6.29 -12.95 0.63
N PHE A 453 -7.19 -13.93 0.65
CA PHE A 453 -7.07 -15.12 -0.20
C PHE A 453 -8.19 -15.29 -1.24
N PHE A 454 -9.25 -14.51 -1.20
CA PHE A 454 -10.29 -14.61 -2.21
C PHE A 454 -9.75 -14.18 -3.59
N SER A 455 -9.93 -15.01 -4.60
CA SER A 455 -9.28 -14.89 -5.91
C SER A 455 -9.51 -13.52 -6.58
N TYR A 456 -10.71 -12.98 -6.49
CA TYR A 456 -11.01 -11.66 -7.07
C TYR A 456 -10.25 -10.53 -6.39
N HIS A 457 -10.05 -10.58 -5.09
CA HIS A 457 -9.28 -9.56 -4.37
C HIS A 457 -7.80 -9.59 -4.75
N LEU A 458 -7.23 -10.79 -4.91
CA LEU A 458 -5.86 -10.94 -5.40
C LEU A 458 -5.73 -10.43 -6.84
N PHE A 459 -6.69 -10.77 -7.70
CA PHE A 459 -6.68 -10.36 -9.09
C PHE A 459 -6.86 -8.85 -9.24
N PHE A 460 -8.00 -8.31 -8.80
CA PHE A 460 -8.37 -6.92 -9.07
C PHE A 460 -7.47 -5.90 -8.40
N ALA A 461 -6.90 -6.19 -7.22
CA ALA A 461 -6.01 -5.26 -6.55
C ALA A 461 -4.69 -5.02 -7.30
N ALA A 462 -4.21 -6.00 -8.08
CA ALA A 462 -2.97 -5.93 -8.83
C ALA A 462 -3.14 -5.51 -10.31
N TYR A 463 -4.37 -5.21 -10.75
CA TYR A 463 -4.65 -4.73 -12.10
C TYR A 463 -5.11 -3.27 -12.07
N VAL A 464 -4.71 -2.50 -13.07
CA VAL A 464 -5.22 -1.14 -13.28
C VAL A 464 -6.70 -1.24 -13.66
N ASN A 465 -7.59 -0.97 -12.71
CA ASN A 465 -9.01 -1.16 -12.91
C ASN A 465 -9.85 -0.18 -12.08
N LYS A 466 -10.74 0.55 -12.76
CA LYS A 466 -11.69 1.47 -12.12
C LYS A 466 -12.61 0.77 -11.11
N ASP A 467 -12.93 -0.52 -11.36
CA ASP A 467 -13.88 -1.28 -10.56
C ASP A 467 -13.34 -1.63 -9.17
N THR A 468 -12.02 -1.72 -9.00
CA THR A 468 -11.38 -1.90 -7.70
C THR A 468 -11.58 -0.67 -6.81
N LEU A 469 -11.27 0.51 -7.32
CA LEU A 469 -11.46 1.76 -6.58
C LEU A 469 -12.94 2.06 -6.32
N PHE A 470 -13.79 1.79 -7.32
CA PHE A 470 -15.25 1.89 -7.19
C PHE A 470 -15.77 0.99 -6.07
N THR A 471 -15.32 -0.27 -6.02
CA THR A 471 -15.68 -1.22 -4.94
C THR A 471 -15.20 -0.73 -3.58
N CYS A 472 -13.95 -0.26 -3.48
CA CYS A 472 -13.43 0.30 -2.22
C CYS A 472 -14.29 1.47 -1.72
N CYS A 473 -14.63 2.40 -2.61
CA CYS A 473 -15.49 3.54 -2.29
C CYS A 473 -16.89 3.09 -1.87
N GLY A 474 -17.47 2.11 -2.56
CA GLY A 474 -18.78 1.55 -2.22
C GLY A 474 -18.79 0.88 -0.85
N VAL A 475 -17.79 0.09 -0.52
CA VAL A 475 -17.66 -0.52 0.82
C VAL A 475 -17.48 0.56 1.89
N ILE A 476 -16.62 1.57 1.66
CA ILE A 476 -16.45 2.69 2.60
C ILE A 476 -17.78 3.43 2.80
N PHE A 477 -18.53 3.66 1.72
CA PHE A 477 -19.86 4.30 1.81
C PHE A 477 -20.82 3.47 2.68
N VAL A 478 -20.96 2.16 2.41
CA VAL A 478 -21.87 1.27 3.16
C VAL A 478 -21.47 1.19 4.63
N VAL A 479 -20.18 1.06 4.93
CA VAL A 479 -19.69 1.00 6.32
C VAL A 479 -19.92 2.32 7.05
N SER A 480 -19.67 3.47 6.42
CA SER A 480 -19.89 4.79 7.04
C SER A 480 -21.39 5.10 7.19
N PHE A 481 -22.20 4.69 6.23
CA PHE A 481 -23.67 4.76 6.35
C PHE A 481 -24.18 4.00 7.59
N TYR A 482 -23.68 2.77 7.80
CA TYR A 482 -23.98 1.99 9.00
C TYR A 482 -23.53 2.70 10.27
N ARG A 483 -22.30 3.21 10.32
CA ARG A 483 -21.75 3.90 11.50
C ARG A 483 -22.56 5.16 11.85
N LEU A 484 -23.01 5.91 10.86
CA LEU A 484 -23.89 7.08 11.05
C LEU A 484 -25.32 6.69 11.48
N SER A 485 -25.72 5.44 11.24
CA SER A 485 -27.02 4.91 11.69
C SER A 485 -27.01 4.45 13.15
N CYS A 486 -25.85 4.23 13.76
CA CYS A 486 -25.74 3.65 15.10
C CYS A 486 -25.28 4.69 16.13
N ALA A 487 -26.02 4.85 17.21
CA ALA A 487 -25.68 5.75 18.32
C ALA A 487 -24.31 5.43 18.95
N HIS A 488 -23.88 4.17 18.91
CA HIS A 488 -22.60 3.70 19.42
C HIS A 488 -21.39 4.45 18.82
N PHE A 489 -21.50 4.97 17.60
CA PHE A 489 -20.43 5.70 16.89
C PHE A 489 -20.55 7.22 16.99
N ALA A 490 -21.39 7.76 17.89
CA ALA A 490 -21.65 9.20 17.98
C ALA A 490 -20.37 10.08 18.11
N GLY A 491 -19.32 9.56 18.77
CA GLY A 491 -18.05 10.28 18.93
C GLY A 491 -17.20 10.42 17.64
N SER A 492 -17.52 9.70 16.57
CA SER A 492 -16.77 9.71 15.30
C SER A 492 -17.54 10.32 14.13
N LYS A 493 -18.69 10.96 14.37
CA LYS A 493 -19.62 11.45 13.32
C LYS A 493 -18.93 12.27 12.21
N ARG A 494 -18.02 13.19 12.55
CA ARG A 494 -17.31 14.03 11.54
C ARG A 494 -16.49 13.17 10.58
N ALA A 495 -15.72 12.22 11.10
CA ALA A 495 -14.91 11.34 10.28
C ALA A 495 -15.78 10.41 9.42
N ASP A 496 -16.88 9.89 9.98
CA ASP A 496 -17.79 9.01 9.26
C ASP A 496 -18.57 9.76 8.17
N VAL A 497 -18.91 11.06 8.37
CA VAL A 497 -19.45 11.95 7.33
C VAL A 497 -18.44 12.12 6.19
N CYS A 498 -17.16 12.40 6.50
CA CYS A 498 -16.11 12.50 5.49
C CYS A 498 -15.95 11.19 4.70
N HIS A 499 -15.95 10.04 5.38
CA HIS A 499 -15.86 8.74 4.70
C HIS A 499 -17.07 8.48 3.80
N MET A 500 -18.28 8.81 4.27
CA MET A 500 -19.48 8.65 3.47
C MET A 500 -19.49 9.57 2.24
N LEU A 501 -19.03 10.81 2.40
CA LEU A 501 -18.90 11.77 1.30
C LEU A 501 -17.88 11.30 0.26
N ILE A 502 -16.67 10.94 0.70
CA ILE A 502 -15.59 10.45 -0.19
C ILE A 502 -16.02 9.14 -0.88
N GLY A 503 -16.60 8.21 -0.11
CA GLY A 503 -17.09 6.94 -0.66
C GLY A 503 -18.20 7.16 -1.70
N GLY A 504 -19.17 8.03 -1.41
CA GLY A 504 -20.27 8.36 -2.33
C GLY A 504 -19.79 9.06 -3.60
N LEU A 505 -18.88 10.03 -3.48
CA LEU A 505 -18.25 10.69 -4.64
C LEU A 505 -17.48 9.68 -5.48
N GLY A 506 -16.71 8.79 -4.84
CA GLY A 506 -16.00 7.72 -5.57
C GLY A 506 -16.96 6.79 -6.32
N VAL A 507 -18.07 6.37 -5.70
CA VAL A 507 -19.11 5.58 -6.39
C VAL A 507 -19.69 6.34 -7.58
N SER A 508 -20.00 7.63 -7.43
CA SER A 508 -20.64 8.43 -8.49
C SER A 508 -19.71 8.78 -9.64
N LEU A 509 -18.41 8.98 -9.37
CA LEU A 509 -17.46 9.51 -10.36
C LEU A 509 -16.60 8.44 -11.04
N LEU A 510 -16.45 7.27 -10.43
CA LEU A 510 -15.66 6.17 -11.00
C LEU A 510 -16.47 5.25 -11.93
N ARG A 511 -17.80 5.36 -11.91
CA ARG A 511 -18.70 4.69 -12.87
C ARG A 511 -19.96 5.53 -13.11
N SER A 512 -20.38 5.63 -14.38
CA SER A 512 -21.56 6.40 -14.77
C SER A 512 -22.86 5.90 -14.11
N ASN A 513 -23.03 4.57 -13.96
CA ASN A 513 -24.18 3.99 -13.25
C ASN A 513 -24.16 4.23 -11.73
N GLY A 514 -23.01 4.53 -11.16
CA GLY A 514 -22.88 4.84 -9.74
C GLY A 514 -23.62 6.10 -9.32
N LEU A 515 -23.58 7.16 -10.14
CA LEU A 515 -24.35 8.38 -9.90
C LEU A 515 -25.86 8.09 -9.91
N ILE A 516 -26.32 7.27 -10.87
CA ILE A 516 -27.74 6.87 -10.93
C ILE A 516 -28.13 6.09 -9.69
N ALA A 517 -27.28 5.14 -9.25
CA ALA A 517 -27.54 4.35 -8.05
C ALA A 517 -27.62 5.20 -6.78
N ILE A 518 -26.69 6.15 -6.58
CA ILE A 518 -26.73 7.08 -5.45
C ILE A 518 -27.96 8.00 -5.53
N GLY A 519 -28.32 8.47 -6.74
CA GLY A 519 -29.53 9.27 -6.95
C GLY A 519 -30.80 8.52 -6.56
N ILE A 520 -30.96 7.28 -7.01
CA ILE A 520 -32.09 6.42 -6.64
C ILE A 520 -32.11 6.22 -5.12
N LEU A 521 -30.96 5.92 -4.52
CA LEU A 521 -30.83 5.76 -3.08
C LEU A 521 -31.25 7.02 -2.32
N PHE A 522 -30.79 8.20 -2.77
CA PHE A 522 -31.16 9.48 -2.21
C PHE A 522 -32.70 9.68 -2.21
N PHE A 523 -33.37 9.40 -3.34
CA PHE A 523 -34.83 9.51 -3.45
C PHE A 523 -35.55 8.50 -2.56
N ILE A 524 -35.09 7.25 -2.48
CA ILE A 524 -35.68 6.24 -1.59
C ILE A 524 -35.65 6.74 -0.14
N PHE A 525 -34.50 7.28 0.30
CA PHE A 525 -34.37 7.80 1.66
C PHE A 525 -35.13 9.10 1.88
N LEU A 526 -35.22 9.96 0.86
CA LEU A 526 -36.01 11.19 0.94
C LEU A 526 -37.50 10.89 1.15
N LEU A 527 -38.05 9.92 0.40
CA LEU A 527 -39.44 9.50 0.51
C LEU A 527 -39.76 8.70 1.79
N GLY A 528 -38.77 7.98 2.30
CA GLY A 528 -38.87 7.18 3.53
C GLY A 528 -38.57 7.95 4.81
N HIS A 529 -38.15 9.22 4.73
CA HIS A 529 -37.70 10.01 5.86
C HIS A 529 -38.82 10.26 6.87
N LYS A 530 -38.71 9.64 8.04
CA LYS A 530 -39.69 9.76 9.13
C LYS A 530 -39.10 10.13 10.51
N LYS A 531 -37.77 10.25 10.66
CA LYS A 531 -37.09 10.44 11.94
C LYS A 531 -35.93 11.41 11.87
N ASP A 532 -35.75 12.24 12.87
CA ASP A 532 -34.66 13.26 12.99
C ASP A 532 -33.23 12.70 12.89
N GLY A 533 -33.00 11.44 13.26
CA GLY A 533 -31.68 10.81 13.19
C GLY A 533 -31.17 10.50 11.77
N GLU A 534 -32.03 10.58 10.76
CA GLU A 534 -31.70 10.28 9.35
C GLU A 534 -31.19 11.50 8.58
N SER A 535 -31.41 12.70 9.10
CA SER A 535 -31.13 13.99 8.43
C SER A 535 -29.69 14.13 7.95
N ILE A 536 -28.70 13.69 8.76
CA ILE A 536 -27.27 13.78 8.39
C ILE A 536 -26.96 12.89 7.18
N ARG A 537 -27.46 11.65 7.14
CA ARG A 537 -27.21 10.72 6.04
C ARG A 537 -27.82 11.24 4.75
N LEU A 538 -29.05 11.72 4.83
CA LEU A 538 -29.77 12.31 3.70
C LEU A 538 -29.04 13.57 3.18
N ALA A 539 -28.60 14.46 4.09
CA ALA A 539 -27.82 15.64 3.71
C ALA A 539 -26.50 15.27 3.01
N VAL A 540 -25.78 14.28 3.52
CA VAL A 540 -24.53 13.80 2.88
C VAL A 540 -24.81 13.22 1.49
N MET A 541 -25.86 12.40 1.34
CA MET A 541 -26.24 11.87 0.03
C MET A 541 -26.65 12.99 -0.94
N GLY A 542 -27.42 13.98 -0.47
CA GLY A 542 -27.77 15.15 -1.27
C GLY A 542 -26.54 15.93 -1.72
N CYS A 543 -25.57 16.14 -0.83
CA CYS A 543 -24.27 16.74 -1.18
C CYS A 543 -23.49 15.90 -2.21
N VAL A 544 -23.46 14.58 -2.06
CA VAL A 544 -22.82 13.68 -3.04
C VAL A 544 -23.46 13.84 -4.41
N VAL A 545 -24.79 13.80 -4.50
CA VAL A 545 -25.52 13.97 -5.77
C VAL A 545 -25.21 15.35 -6.36
N ALA A 546 -25.38 16.42 -5.59
CA ALA A 546 -25.15 17.78 -6.07
C ALA A 546 -23.71 18.00 -6.56
N ILE A 547 -22.71 17.62 -5.78
CA ILE A 547 -21.30 17.75 -6.15
C ILE A 547 -21.01 16.91 -7.41
N SER A 548 -21.50 15.67 -7.45
CA SER A 548 -21.26 14.79 -8.61
C SER A 548 -21.90 15.32 -9.87
N VAL A 549 -23.13 15.86 -9.80
CA VAL A 549 -23.79 16.50 -10.95
C VAL A 549 -23.00 17.71 -11.42
N VAL A 550 -22.55 18.58 -10.49
CA VAL A 550 -21.72 19.75 -10.84
C VAL A 550 -20.42 19.31 -11.50
N LEU A 551 -19.73 18.31 -10.95
CA LEU A 551 -18.47 17.83 -11.52
C LEU A 551 -18.66 17.20 -12.91
N VAL A 552 -19.69 16.37 -13.10
CA VAL A 552 -20.00 15.74 -14.40
C VAL A 552 -20.48 16.80 -15.42
N ALA A 553 -21.29 17.75 -15.01
CA ALA A 553 -21.71 18.85 -15.89
C ALA A 553 -20.55 19.79 -16.24
N GLY A 554 -19.66 20.03 -15.28
CA GLY A 554 -18.45 20.84 -15.44
C GLY A 554 -17.47 20.29 -16.48
N LEU A 555 -17.52 18.99 -16.81
CA LEU A 555 -16.71 18.42 -17.90
C LEU A 555 -17.02 19.06 -19.27
N ARG A 556 -18.23 19.61 -19.44
CA ARG A 556 -18.62 20.32 -20.67
C ARG A 556 -17.87 21.65 -20.87
N LEU A 557 -17.26 22.17 -19.80
CA LEU A 557 -16.43 23.37 -19.87
C LEU A 557 -15.03 23.11 -20.42
N PHE A 558 -14.68 21.83 -20.60
CA PHE A 558 -13.38 21.39 -21.12
C PHE A 558 -13.58 20.71 -22.47
N PRO A 559 -13.56 21.45 -23.60
CA PRO A 559 -13.82 20.90 -24.94
C PRO A 559 -12.78 19.86 -25.37
N GLU A 560 -11.60 19.83 -24.72
CA GLU A 560 -10.58 18.83 -24.96
C GLU A 560 -11.00 17.42 -24.48
N ILE A 561 -12.00 17.33 -23.58
CA ILE A 561 -12.55 16.07 -23.11
C ILE A 561 -13.69 15.65 -24.03
N LYS A 562 -13.41 14.74 -24.95
CA LYS A 562 -14.44 14.21 -25.85
C LYS A 562 -15.54 13.47 -25.07
N PRO A 563 -16.82 13.62 -25.40
CA PRO A 563 -17.88 12.81 -24.81
C PRO A 563 -17.68 11.33 -25.13
N GLY A 564 -18.22 10.45 -24.28
CA GLY A 564 -18.27 9.01 -24.59
C GLY A 564 -19.19 8.72 -25.78
N TYR A 565 -19.06 7.53 -26.34
CA TYR A 565 -19.85 7.10 -27.49
C TYR A 565 -21.36 7.09 -27.19
N GLU A 566 -22.16 7.59 -28.14
CA GLU A 566 -23.62 7.60 -28.01
C GLU A 566 -24.19 6.17 -28.09
N SER A 567 -23.61 5.32 -28.94
CA SER A 567 -23.95 3.91 -29.09
C SER A 567 -23.91 3.11 -27.76
N GLU A 568 -23.10 3.53 -26.77
CA GLU A 568 -23.11 2.90 -25.43
C GLU A 568 -24.45 3.07 -24.71
N LYS A 569 -25.12 4.19 -24.89
CA LYS A 569 -26.44 4.45 -24.30
C LYS A 569 -27.56 3.67 -24.98
N PHE A 570 -27.30 3.23 -26.20
CA PHE A 570 -28.24 2.46 -27.01
C PHE A 570 -27.95 0.95 -27.01
N SER A 571 -27.09 0.44 -26.10
CA SER A 571 -26.74 -0.99 -26.07
C SER A 571 -27.96 -1.91 -25.99
N ILE A 572 -28.98 -1.60 -25.20
CA ILE A 572 -30.22 -2.38 -25.12
C ILE A 572 -31.04 -2.25 -26.41
N PRO A 573 -31.40 -1.04 -26.90
CA PRO A 573 -32.09 -0.89 -28.19
C PRO A 573 -31.37 -1.59 -29.34
N ILE A 574 -30.06 -1.43 -29.47
CA ILE A 574 -29.25 -2.09 -30.49
C ILE A 574 -29.40 -3.60 -30.40
N GLN A 575 -29.24 -4.19 -29.22
CA GLN A 575 -29.32 -5.63 -29.04
C GLN A 575 -30.71 -6.19 -29.31
N GLN A 576 -31.76 -5.48 -28.90
CA GLN A 576 -33.15 -5.90 -29.11
C GLN A 576 -33.54 -5.86 -30.59
N ILE A 577 -33.21 -4.78 -31.31
CA ILE A 577 -33.41 -4.69 -32.74
C ILE A 577 -32.59 -5.75 -33.47
N SER A 578 -31.34 -5.94 -33.08
CA SER A 578 -30.45 -6.94 -33.70
C SER A 578 -31.01 -8.36 -33.55
N ARG A 579 -31.65 -8.66 -32.44
CA ARG A 579 -32.28 -9.97 -32.23
C ARG A 579 -33.48 -10.17 -33.11
N VAL A 580 -34.31 -9.14 -33.32
CA VAL A 580 -35.44 -9.23 -34.26
C VAL A 580 -34.94 -9.55 -35.66
N ILE A 581 -33.85 -8.93 -36.09
CA ILE A 581 -33.23 -9.19 -37.40
C ILE A 581 -32.64 -10.60 -37.45
N ALA A 582 -31.92 -11.04 -36.44
CA ALA A 582 -31.27 -12.35 -36.36
C ALA A 582 -32.27 -13.52 -36.27
N GLU A 583 -33.52 -13.26 -35.88
CA GLU A 583 -34.62 -14.25 -35.88
C GLU A 583 -35.53 -14.13 -37.13
N ASP A 584 -35.05 -13.50 -38.22
CA ASP A 584 -35.74 -13.35 -39.51
C ASP A 584 -37.17 -12.78 -39.40
N LYS A 585 -37.39 -11.87 -38.46
CA LYS A 585 -38.72 -11.25 -38.34
C LYS A 585 -38.92 -10.16 -39.38
N GLU A 586 -40.17 -9.99 -39.77
CA GLU A 586 -40.53 -9.04 -40.81
C GLU A 586 -40.26 -7.59 -40.36
N LEU A 587 -39.44 -6.89 -41.13
CA LEU A 587 -39.23 -5.45 -41.05
C LEU A 587 -39.79 -4.81 -42.32
N SER A 588 -40.46 -3.66 -42.20
CA SER A 588 -40.86 -2.87 -43.38
C SER A 588 -39.62 -2.40 -44.15
N LYS A 589 -39.81 -1.96 -45.41
CA LYS A 589 -38.70 -1.41 -46.19
C LYS A 589 -38.07 -0.20 -45.52
N GLU A 590 -38.88 0.64 -44.91
CA GLU A 590 -38.45 1.85 -44.19
C GLU A 590 -37.70 1.50 -42.93
N GLU A 591 -38.16 0.50 -42.17
CA GLU A 591 -37.48 0.02 -40.94
C GLU A 591 -36.10 -0.57 -41.28
N ARG A 592 -36.02 -1.38 -42.35
CA ARG A 592 -34.74 -1.96 -42.82
C ARG A 592 -33.78 -0.87 -43.29
N GLN A 593 -34.27 0.11 -44.08
CA GLN A 593 -33.49 1.25 -44.53
C GLN A 593 -32.95 2.08 -43.33
N ALA A 594 -33.76 2.26 -42.29
CA ALA A 594 -33.32 2.97 -41.06
C ALA A 594 -32.20 2.23 -40.30
N VAL A 595 -32.23 0.89 -40.28
CA VAL A 595 -31.13 0.08 -39.72
C VAL A 595 -29.88 0.19 -40.58
N ASP A 596 -30.02 0.04 -41.91
CA ASP A 596 -28.88 0.04 -42.85
C ASP A 596 -28.20 1.43 -42.90
N ALA A 597 -28.96 2.52 -42.70
CA ALA A 597 -28.42 3.87 -42.61
C ALA A 597 -27.54 4.13 -41.38
N LEU A 598 -27.61 3.29 -40.33
CA LEU A 598 -26.74 3.43 -39.16
C LEU A 598 -25.28 3.21 -39.53
N CYS A 599 -24.98 2.25 -40.42
CA CYS A 599 -23.60 1.90 -40.75
C CYS A 599 -23.48 1.43 -42.21
N PRO A 600 -23.70 2.33 -43.20
CA PRO A 600 -23.64 2.00 -44.63
C PRO A 600 -22.24 1.59 -45.07
N GLU A 601 -21.19 2.00 -44.35
CA GLU A 601 -19.80 1.68 -44.65
C GLU A 601 -19.50 0.18 -44.59
N VAL A 602 -20.27 -0.58 -43.82
CA VAL A 602 -20.16 -2.05 -43.77
C VAL A 602 -20.40 -2.65 -45.16
N SER A 603 -21.32 -2.07 -45.95
CA SER A 603 -21.63 -2.53 -47.32
C SER A 603 -20.43 -2.37 -48.25
N HIS A 604 -19.66 -1.30 -48.12
CA HIS A 604 -18.48 -1.06 -48.96
C HIS A 604 -17.36 -2.08 -48.69
N MET A 605 -17.28 -2.61 -47.50
CA MET A 605 -16.21 -3.57 -47.11
C MET A 605 -16.63 -5.04 -47.33
N THR A 606 -17.85 -5.39 -47.00
CA THR A 606 -18.31 -6.78 -46.93
C THR A 606 -19.22 -7.16 -48.09
N GLY A 607 -19.73 -6.19 -48.82
CA GLY A 607 -20.78 -6.38 -49.85
C GLY A 607 -22.18 -6.68 -49.27
N GLN A 608 -22.32 -6.69 -47.95
CA GLN A 608 -23.57 -6.95 -47.22
C GLN A 608 -24.17 -5.65 -46.68
N THR A 609 -25.50 -5.55 -46.61
CA THR A 609 -26.11 -4.44 -45.86
C THR A 609 -25.85 -4.57 -44.36
N PHE A 610 -26.01 -3.47 -43.64
CA PHE A 610 -25.77 -3.54 -42.18
C PHE A 610 -26.76 -4.48 -41.47
N SER A 611 -27.97 -4.58 -41.93
CA SER A 611 -28.96 -5.56 -41.45
C SER A 611 -28.52 -7.01 -41.72
N GLN A 612 -27.92 -7.31 -42.88
CA GLN A 612 -27.32 -8.63 -43.13
C GLN A 612 -26.13 -8.91 -42.23
N PHE A 613 -25.26 -7.91 -42.05
CA PHE A 613 -24.14 -8.03 -41.11
C PHE A 613 -24.63 -8.32 -39.69
N ILE A 614 -25.68 -7.63 -39.21
CA ILE A 614 -26.31 -7.86 -37.92
C ILE A 614 -26.80 -9.30 -37.81
N HIS A 615 -27.52 -9.80 -38.84
CA HIS A 615 -28.01 -11.19 -38.85
C HIS A 615 -26.89 -12.21 -38.66
N ASP A 616 -25.80 -12.05 -39.39
CA ASP A 616 -24.70 -13.01 -39.43
C ASP A 616 -23.77 -12.93 -38.20
N ASN A 617 -23.70 -11.77 -37.54
CA ASN A 617 -22.78 -11.49 -36.42
C ASN A 617 -23.50 -11.24 -35.09
N TYR A 618 -24.81 -11.50 -35.02
CA TYR A 618 -25.54 -11.30 -33.76
C TYR A 618 -25.04 -12.19 -32.66
N ASN A 619 -24.64 -11.55 -31.56
CA ASN A 619 -24.28 -12.25 -30.33
C ASN A 619 -25.40 -12.06 -29.30
N PRO A 620 -26.06 -13.16 -28.84
CA PRO A 620 -27.18 -13.05 -27.90
C PRO A 620 -26.80 -12.52 -26.52
N TRP A 621 -25.50 -12.50 -26.20
CA TRP A 621 -24.99 -12.18 -24.89
C TRP A 621 -24.49 -10.74 -24.74
N ARG A 622 -24.16 -10.07 -25.84
CA ARG A 622 -23.60 -8.72 -25.81
C ARG A 622 -23.83 -7.98 -27.13
N ALA A 623 -23.94 -6.66 -27.07
CA ALA A 623 -24.14 -5.81 -28.22
C ALA A 623 -22.82 -5.33 -28.88
N ASP A 624 -21.69 -5.74 -28.35
CA ASP A 624 -20.38 -5.15 -28.65
C ASP A 624 -19.98 -5.33 -30.12
N GLU A 625 -20.33 -6.45 -30.75
CA GLU A 625 -20.03 -6.72 -32.13
C GLU A 625 -20.73 -5.72 -33.08
N ILE A 626 -21.98 -5.44 -32.83
CA ILE A 626 -22.78 -4.52 -33.66
C ILE A 626 -22.48 -3.06 -33.30
N LYS A 627 -22.46 -2.76 -32.01
CA LYS A 627 -22.11 -1.43 -31.49
C LYS A 627 -20.70 -1.01 -31.92
N GLY A 628 -19.76 -1.96 -31.90
CA GLY A 628 -18.38 -1.76 -32.31
C GLY A 628 -18.25 -1.30 -33.75
N GLN A 629 -19.13 -1.74 -34.68
CA GLN A 629 -19.13 -1.24 -36.05
C GLN A 629 -19.54 0.25 -36.12
N ILE A 630 -20.57 0.63 -35.35
CA ILE A 630 -21.01 2.04 -35.28
C ILE A 630 -19.87 2.93 -34.78
N GLN A 631 -19.14 2.47 -33.79
CA GLN A 631 -17.99 3.19 -33.21
C GLN A 631 -16.80 3.23 -34.16
N PHE A 632 -16.44 2.09 -34.76
CA PHE A 632 -15.31 1.95 -35.68
C PHE A 632 -15.43 2.88 -36.89
N TRP A 633 -16.65 2.98 -37.46
CA TRP A 633 -16.93 3.84 -38.60
C TRP A 633 -17.29 5.28 -38.22
N GLY A 634 -17.18 5.66 -36.95
CA GLY A 634 -17.43 7.03 -36.47
C GLY A 634 -18.90 7.46 -36.58
N ARG A 635 -19.84 6.49 -36.63
CA ARG A 635 -21.29 6.75 -36.89
C ARG A 635 -22.04 7.18 -35.62
N ASP A 636 -21.37 7.34 -34.48
CA ASP A 636 -21.98 7.85 -33.25
C ASP A 636 -22.63 9.24 -33.42
N ALA A 637 -22.04 10.11 -34.24
CA ALA A 637 -22.61 11.42 -34.55
C ALA A 637 -23.96 11.28 -35.27
N TYR A 638 -24.03 10.39 -36.27
CA TYR A 638 -25.25 10.07 -36.98
C TYR A 638 -26.33 9.51 -36.04
N LEU A 639 -25.98 8.55 -35.22
CA LEU A 639 -26.89 7.98 -34.20
C LEU A 639 -27.41 9.04 -33.23
N LYS A 640 -26.57 10.00 -32.84
CA LYS A 640 -26.95 11.12 -31.97
C LYS A 640 -27.96 12.04 -32.65
N GLU A 641 -27.75 12.36 -33.90
CA GLU A 641 -28.63 13.22 -34.67
C GLU A 641 -29.99 12.57 -34.92
N HIS A 642 -30.01 11.28 -35.31
CA HIS A 642 -31.20 10.51 -35.61
C HIS A 642 -31.74 9.68 -34.44
N LYS A 643 -31.35 10.01 -33.22
CA LYS A 643 -31.75 9.24 -32.01
C LYS A 643 -33.26 9.10 -31.83
N SER A 644 -34.03 10.14 -32.23
CA SER A 644 -35.50 10.12 -32.12
C SER A 644 -36.10 9.05 -33.04
N ASP A 645 -35.61 8.96 -34.25
CA ASP A 645 -36.13 8.02 -35.25
C ASP A 645 -35.71 6.59 -34.92
N TYR A 646 -34.49 6.43 -34.41
CA TYR A 646 -34.04 5.13 -33.93
C TYR A 646 -34.83 4.66 -32.70
N LEU A 647 -35.19 5.57 -31.78
CA LEU A 647 -36.07 5.23 -30.65
C LEU A 647 -37.51 4.92 -31.10
N LYS A 648 -38.05 5.60 -32.11
CA LYS A 648 -39.36 5.25 -32.72
C LYS A 648 -39.31 3.85 -33.30
N LEU A 649 -38.25 3.53 -34.06
CA LEU A 649 -38.02 2.20 -34.63
C LEU A 649 -37.97 1.15 -33.50
N TRP A 650 -37.20 1.43 -32.43
CA TRP A 650 -37.10 0.54 -31.31
C TRP A 650 -38.44 0.30 -30.60
N VAL A 651 -39.23 1.33 -30.39
CA VAL A 651 -40.59 1.21 -29.80
C VAL A 651 -41.51 0.44 -30.73
N SER A 652 -41.54 0.76 -32.04
CA SER A 652 -42.38 0.08 -33.03
C SER A 652 -42.13 -1.42 -33.06
N LEU A 653 -40.86 -1.83 -33.16
CA LEU A 653 -40.47 -3.24 -33.17
C LEU A 653 -40.73 -3.91 -31.80
N GLY A 654 -40.55 -3.18 -30.72
CA GLY A 654 -40.79 -3.72 -29.37
C GLY A 654 -42.30 -3.97 -29.11
N LEU A 655 -43.18 -3.13 -29.62
CA LEU A 655 -44.62 -3.37 -29.55
C LEU A 655 -45.07 -4.53 -30.45
N ARG A 656 -44.40 -4.76 -31.56
CA ARG A 656 -44.67 -5.86 -32.52
C ARG A 656 -44.09 -7.21 -32.05
N TYR A 657 -42.89 -7.20 -31.42
CA TYR A 657 -42.16 -8.40 -31.00
C TYR A 657 -41.71 -8.34 -29.54
N PRO A 658 -42.64 -8.15 -28.57
CA PRO A 658 -42.28 -7.93 -27.17
C PRO A 658 -41.58 -9.12 -26.52
N ASP A 659 -41.93 -10.34 -26.95
CA ASP A 659 -41.33 -11.58 -26.50
C ASP A 659 -39.85 -11.69 -26.92
N ILE A 660 -39.49 -11.27 -28.14
CA ILE A 660 -38.10 -11.24 -28.63
C ILE A 660 -37.28 -10.20 -27.87
N TYR A 661 -37.87 -9.02 -27.61
CA TYR A 661 -37.24 -7.99 -26.79
C TYR A 661 -36.98 -8.45 -25.39
N PHE A 662 -37.93 -9.10 -24.76
CA PHE A 662 -37.77 -9.68 -23.43
C PHE A 662 -36.67 -10.76 -23.41
N GLN A 663 -36.66 -11.67 -24.39
CA GLN A 663 -35.64 -12.69 -24.51
C GLN A 663 -34.25 -12.11 -24.77
N ALA A 664 -34.11 -11.04 -25.57
CA ALA A 664 -32.84 -10.33 -25.75
C ALA A 664 -32.32 -9.80 -24.42
N TRP A 665 -33.17 -9.11 -23.66
CA TRP A 665 -32.83 -8.59 -22.35
C TRP A 665 -32.46 -9.69 -21.34
N VAL A 666 -33.26 -10.77 -21.31
CA VAL A 666 -32.94 -11.95 -20.47
C VAL A 666 -31.58 -12.54 -20.80
N LYS A 667 -31.25 -12.71 -22.08
CA LYS A 667 -29.95 -13.24 -22.50
C LYS A 667 -28.80 -12.34 -22.08
N MET A 668 -28.94 -11.02 -22.27
CA MET A 668 -27.94 -10.06 -21.87
C MET A 668 -27.69 -9.98 -20.35
N THR A 669 -28.70 -10.23 -19.54
CA THR A 669 -28.63 -10.05 -18.08
C THR A 669 -28.50 -11.36 -17.31
N ASN A 670 -28.71 -12.50 -17.95
CA ASN A 670 -28.79 -13.81 -17.30
C ASN A 670 -27.55 -14.15 -16.44
N GLY A 671 -26.36 -13.70 -16.82
CA GLY A 671 -25.14 -13.92 -16.06
C GLY A 671 -25.13 -13.26 -14.68
N TYR A 672 -26.01 -12.31 -14.39
CA TYR A 672 -26.10 -11.63 -13.09
C TYR A 672 -27.08 -12.29 -12.11
N TRP A 673 -28.07 -13.03 -12.62
CA TRP A 673 -29.10 -13.64 -11.77
C TRP A 673 -29.33 -15.13 -12.02
N GLY A 674 -28.80 -15.70 -13.13
CA GLY A 674 -28.89 -17.11 -13.48
C GLY A 674 -27.52 -17.78 -13.46
N TRP A 675 -27.40 -18.95 -12.82
CA TRP A 675 -26.13 -19.69 -12.74
C TRP A 675 -25.69 -20.35 -14.05
N ARG A 676 -26.54 -20.36 -15.08
CA ARG A 676 -26.22 -20.85 -16.45
C ARG A 676 -25.76 -19.74 -17.39
N GLY A 677 -25.71 -18.51 -16.91
CA GLY A 677 -25.22 -17.38 -17.67
C GLY A 677 -23.70 -17.44 -17.86
N TYR A 678 -23.23 -16.70 -18.85
CA TYR A 678 -21.82 -16.54 -19.13
C TYR A 678 -21.17 -15.71 -17.99
N SER A 679 -20.11 -16.20 -17.42
CA SER A 679 -19.24 -15.42 -16.51
C SER A 679 -17.85 -15.36 -17.14
N ASP A 680 -17.43 -14.17 -17.55
CA ASP A 680 -16.10 -13.99 -18.09
C ASP A 680 -15.16 -13.48 -17.00
N TYR A 681 -14.09 -14.24 -16.80
CA TYR A 681 -13.04 -13.94 -15.83
C TYR A 681 -11.74 -13.84 -16.60
N HIS A 682 -11.37 -12.63 -17.00
CA HIS A 682 -10.21 -12.43 -17.84
C HIS A 682 -8.91 -12.42 -17.04
N HIS A 683 -8.05 -13.40 -17.31
CA HIS A 683 -6.68 -13.43 -16.83
C HIS A 683 -5.66 -12.77 -17.78
N VAL A 684 -6.08 -12.26 -18.91
CA VAL A 684 -5.18 -11.85 -19.99
C VAL A 684 -4.60 -10.49 -19.68
N ALA A 685 -3.29 -10.45 -19.43
CA ALA A 685 -2.51 -9.22 -19.56
C ALA A 685 -2.32 -8.97 -21.06
N TYR A 686 -2.91 -7.92 -21.60
CA TYR A 686 -2.70 -7.55 -23.01
C TYR A 686 -1.30 -7.00 -23.19
N GLU A 687 -0.62 -7.38 -24.26
CA GLU A 687 0.54 -6.65 -24.74
C GLU A 687 0.10 -5.22 -25.09
N ASN A 688 0.86 -4.26 -24.63
CA ASN A 688 0.56 -2.86 -24.85
C ASN A 688 1.62 -2.27 -25.79
N GLY A 689 1.16 -1.61 -26.85
CA GLY A 689 2.04 -0.86 -27.77
C GLY A 689 2.62 0.43 -27.17
N LEU A 690 2.41 0.69 -25.87
CA LEU A 690 2.75 1.94 -25.19
C LEU A 690 4.11 1.90 -24.50
N GLY A 691 4.82 0.77 -24.53
CA GLY A 691 6.15 0.62 -23.93
C GLY A 691 6.16 0.38 -22.42
N VAL A 692 5.02 0.08 -21.79
CA VAL A 692 4.98 -0.34 -20.38
C VAL A 692 5.61 -1.72 -20.24
N LYS A 693 6.64 -1.83 -19.40
CA LYS A 693 7.40 -3.06 -19.20
C LYS A 693 6.77 -3.92 -18.10
N ASN A 694 6.14 -5.03 -18.50
CA ASN A 694 5.65 -6.02 -17.53
C ASN A 694 6.79 -6.91 -17.05
N MET A 695 7.03 -6.97 -15.74
CA MET A 695 8.12 -7.76 -15.14
C MET A 695 7.58 -8.74 -14.11
N ILE A 696 8.04 -9.98 -14.18
CA ILE A 696 7.74 -11.05 -13.23
C ILE A 696 9.07 -11.45 -12.59
N LEU A 697 9.30 -10.99 -11.35
CA LEU A 697 10.54 -11.26 -10.63
C LEU A 697 10.61 -12.67 -10.05
N LEU A 698 9.47 -13.22 -9.65
CA LEU A 698 9.35 -14.58 -9.09
C LEU A 698 8.43 -15.47 -9.94
N PRO A 699 8.92 -16.01 -11.08
CA PRO A 699 8.08 -16.78 -12.01
C PRO A 699 7.45 -18.02 -11.39
N LYS A 700 8.11 -18.70 -10.43
CA LYS A 700 7.55 -19.88 -9.74
C LYS A 700 6.36 -19.49 -8.85
N VAL A 701 6.48 -18.37 -8.10
CA VAL A 701 5.38 -17.86 -7.27
C VAL A 701 4.23 -17.39 -8.15
N ASN A 702 4.53 -16.66 -9.23
CA ASN A 702 3.52 -16.22 -10.19
C ASN A 702 2.75 -17.41 -10.80
N ARG A 703 3.44 -18.49 -11.18
CA ARG A 703 2.81 -19.73 -11.66
C ARG A 703 1.90 -20.37 -10.61
N ALA A 704 2.35 -20.41 -9.35
CA ALA A 704 1.54 -20.96 -8.26
C ALA A 704 0.27 -20.14 -8.01
N VAL A 705 0.38 -18.80 -8.02
CA VAL A 705 -0.79 -17.92 -7.87
C VAL A 705 -1.73 -18.06 -9.08
N ASN A 706 -1.20 -18.10 -10.30
CA ASN A 706 -2.03 -18.31 -11.49
C ASN A 706 -2.73 -19.67 -11.45
N ALA A 707 -2.04 -20.73 -11.04
CA ALA A 707 -2.65 -22.06 -10.85
C ALA A 707 -3.77 -22.04 -9.81
N TYR A 708 -3.58 -21.31 -8.71
CA TYR A 708 -4.64 -21.09 -7.72
C TYR A 708 -5.84 -20.34 -8.32
N LEU A 709 -5.60 -19.26 -9.07
CA LEU A 709 -6.67 -18.48 -9.70
C LEU A 709 -7.44 -19.31 -10.73
N LEU A 710 -6.74 -20.13 -11.53
CA LEU A 710 -7.34 -21.08 -12.48
C LEU A 710 -8.13 -22.17 -11.76
N PHE A 711 -7.56 -22.78 -10.72
CA PHE A 711 -8.27 -23.76 -9.91
C PHE A 711 -9.59 -23.19 -9.36
N MET A 712 -9.58 -21.99 -8.82
CA MET A 712 -10.78 -21.32 -8.32
C MET A 712 -11.84 -21.13 -9.41
N GLN A 713 -11.41 -20.88 -10.64
CA GLN A 713 -12.29 -20.67 -11.80
C GLN A 713 -12.82 -21.97 -12.39
N GLU A 714 -11.98 -22.98 -12.53
CA GLU A 714 -12.30 -24.23 -13.23
C GLU A 714 -12.98 -25.27 -12.31
N ASN A 715 -12.71 -25.21 -11.00
CA ASN A 715 -13.31 -26.11 -10.05
C ASN A 715 -14.83 -25.92 -9.99
N THR A 716 -15.57 -26.99 -10.22
CA THR A 716 -17.04 -26.97 -10.33
C THR A 716 -17.73 -26.29 -9.14
N ILE A 717 -17.28 -26.58 -7.90
CA ILE A 717 -17.86 -26.00 -6.68
C ILE A 717 -17.48 -24.52 -6.54
N MET A 718 -16.18 -24.21 -6.69
CA MET A 718 -15.67 -22.84 -6.53
C MET A 718 -16.24 -21.90 -7.61
N ARG A 719 -16.45 -22.39 -8.82
CA ARG A 719 -17.10 -21.64 -9.90
C ARG A 719 -18.48 -21.12 -9.51
N TYR A 720 -19.29 -21.88 -8.77
CA TYR A 720 -20.58 -21.38 -8.27
C TYR A 720 -20.41 -20.27 -7.24
N PHE A 721 -19.43 -20.35 -6.34
CA PHE A 721 -19.15 -19.27 -5.39
C PHE A 721 -18.64 -17.99 -6.05
N LEU A 722 -17.88 -18.14 -7.14
CA LEU A 722 -17.33 -17.01 -7.91
C LEU A 722 -18.35 -16.44 -8.92
N HIS A 723 -19.45 -17.14 -9.19
CA HIS A 723 -20.41 -16.69 -10.19
C HIS A 723 -21.10 -15.40 -9.75
N PRO A 724 -21.23 -14.38 -10.63
CA PRO A 724 -21.87 -13.10 -10.32
C PRO A 724 -23.24 -13.23 -9.66
N SER A 725 -24.07 -14.18 -10.14
CA SER A 725 -25.41 -14.43 -9.60
C SER A 725 -25.39 -14.90 -8.12
N THR A 726 -24.34 -15.58 -7.68
CA THR A 726 -24.25 -16.02 -6.28
C THR A 726 -24.17 -14.82 -5.34
N ALA A 727 -23.29 -13.85 -5.63
CA ALA A 727 -23.18 -12.63 -4.85
C ALA A 727 -24.50 -11.84 -4.84
N TRP A 728 -25.19 -11.78 -6.01
CA TRP A 728 -26.48 -11.13 -6.13
C TRP A 728 -27.53 -11.80 -5.23
N TRP A 729 -27.74 -13.10 -5.37
CA TRP A 729 -28.77 -13.82 -4.59
C TRP A 729 -28.47 -13.84 -3.10
N VAL A 730 -27.21 -13.97 -2.70
CA VAL A 730 -26.84 -13.89 -1.28
C VAL A 730 -27.21 -12.53 -0.70
N CYS A 731 -26.94 -11.43 -1.40
CA CYS A 731 -27.32 -10.09 -0.97
C CYS A 731 -28.85 -9.93 -0.92
N VAL A 732 -29.59 -10.45 -1.90
CA VAL A 732 -31.07 -10.41 -1.92
C VAL A 732 -31.64 -11.22 -0.75
N VAL A 733 -31.15 -12.43 -0.50
CA VAL A 733 -31.56 -13.24 0.65
C VAL A 733 -31.30 -12.50 1.97
N PHE A 734 -30.12 -11.89 2.12
CA PHE A 734 -29.79 -11.12 3.31
C PHE A 734 -30.73 -9.92 3.48
N LEU A 735 -31.07 -9.21 2.41
CA LEU A 735 -32.06 -8.13 2.44
C LEU A 735 -33.42 -8.64 2.91
N LEU A 736 -33.92 -9.73 2.33
CA LEU A 736 -35.22 -10.34 2.73
C LEU A 736 -35.21 -10.78 4.19
N MET A 737 -34.13 -11.35 4.68
CA MET A 737 -33.97 -11.72 6.09
C MET A 737 -34.02 -10.49 7.01
N GLN A 738 -33.45 -9.37 6.63
CA GLN A 738 -33.50 -8.12 7.39
C GLN A 738 -34.90 -7.49 7.39
N LEU A 739 -35.56 -7.45 6.25
CA LEU A 739 -36.93 -6.95 6.13
C LEU A 739 -37.88 -7.76 7.00
N ARG A 740 -37.72 -9.09 7.05
CA ARG A 740 -38.52 -9.97 7.92
C ARG A 740 -38.31 -9.69 9.41
N LYS A 741 -37.09 -9.30 9.81
CA LYS A 741 -36.79 -8.94 11.20
C LYS A 741 -37.27 -7.55 11.60
N LYS A 742 -37.88 -6.78 10.68
CA LYS A 742 -38.32 -5.37 10.89
C LYS A 742 -37.20 -4.45 11.38
N GLN A 743 -35.94 -4.79 11.12
CA GLN A 743 -34.79 -3.99 11.53
C GLN A 743 -34.50 -2.91 10.47
N GLU A 744 -34.19 -1.70 10.91
CA GLU A 744 -33.83 -0.55 10.05
C GLU A 744 -32.55 -0.79 9.22
N ARG A 745 -31.85 -1.88 9.51
CA ARG A 745 -30.58 -2.28 8.85
C ARG A 745 -30.73 -2.78 7.43
N GLY A 746 -31.94 -3.07 6.96
CA GLY A 746 -32.21 -3.45 5.57
C GLY A 746 -31.68 -2.44 4.55
N ASN A 747 -31.64 -1.16 4.95
CA ASN A 747 -31.15 -0.06 4.13
C ASN A 747 -29.68 -0.21 3.70
N LEU A 748 -28.86 -1.01 4.42
CA LEU A 748 -27.45 -1.26 4.07
C LEU A 748 -27.27 -2.07 2.79
N TYR A 749 -28.28 -2.87 2.43
CA TYR A 749 -28.24 -3.72 1.24
C TYR A 749 -28.66 -2.97 -0.02
N VAL A 750 -29.33 -1.84 0.13
CA VAL A 750 -29.93 -1.12 -1.00
C VAL A 750 -28.85 -0.58 -1.94
N LEU A 751 -27.79 0.06 -1.44
CA LEU A 751 -26.76 0.62 -2.34
C LEU A 751 -26.11 -0.44 -3.25
N PRO A 752 -25.48 -1.51 -2.71
CA PRO A 752 -24.80 -2.47 -3.59
C PRO A 752 -25.76 -3.18 -4.54
N LEU A 753 -27.00 -3.46 -4.10
CA LEU A 753 -28.03 -4.06 -4.98
C LEU A 753 -28.52 -3.07 -6.04
N THR A 754 -28.69 -1.78 -5.70
CA THR A 754 -29.09 -0.75 -6.66
C THR A 754 -28.02 -0.54 -7.73
N VAL A 755 -26.75 -0.56 -7.37
CA VAL A 755 -25.63 -0.48 -8.32
C VAL A 755 -25.71 -1.60 -9.36
N VAL A 756 -25.97 -2.83 -8.93
CA VAL A 756 -26.09 -3.97 -9.87
C VAL A 756 -27.42 -3.94 -10.62
N TRP A 757 -28.51 -3.50 -9.97
CA TRP A 757 -29.80 -3.35 -10.64
C TRP A 757 -29.75 -2.32 -11.78
N THR A 758 -29.04 -1.20 -11.61
CA THR A 758 -28.86 -0.22 -12.69
C THR A 758 -28.14 -0.80 -13.93
N LEU A 759 -27.30 -1.82 -13.73
CA LEU A 759 -26.67 -2.55 -14.84
C LEU A 759 -27.70 -3.37 -15.65
N PHE A 760 -28.71 -3.93 -14.99
CA PHE A 760 -29.76 -4.68 -15.71
C PHE A 760 -30.56 -3.80 -16.63
N VAL A 761 -30.69 -2.52 -16.31
CA VAL A 761 -31.51 -1.57 -17.04
C VAL A 761 -30.70 -0.73 -18.04
N ALA A 762 -29.47 -0.36 -17.68
CA ALA A 762 -28.71 0.65 -18.42
C ALA A 762 -27.57 0.08 -19.27
N VAL A 763 -26.87 -0.96 -18.79
CA VAL A 763 -25.67 -1.51 -19.44
C VAL A 763 -25.63 -3.04 -19.24
N PRO A 764 -26.46 -3.80 -19.94
CA PRO A 764 -26.42 -5.24 -19.82
C PRO A 764 -25.25 -5.79 -20.61
N LEU A 765 -24.19 -6.10 -19.91
CA LEU A 765 -23.12 -6.97 -20.38
C LEU A 765 -23.21 -8.28 -19.61
N ASN A 766 -23.31 -9.39 -20.31
CA ASN A 766 -23.61 -10.66 -19.70
C ASN A 766 -22.54 -11.10 -18.71
N GLY A 767 -22.89 -11.03 -17.41
CA GLY A 767 -22.21 -11.73 -16.34
C GLY A 767 -20.75 -11.38 -16.05
N GLU A 768 -20.22 -10.26 -16.48
CA GLU A 768 -18.86 -9.86 -16.10
C GLU A 768 -18.76 -9.59 -14.61
N VAL A 769 -17.85 -10.30 -13.96
CA VAL A 769 -17.59 -10.21 -12.51
C VAL A 769 -17.26 -8.81 -12.03
N ARG A 770 -16.55 -8.00 -12.84
CA ARG A 770 -16.14 -6.64 -12.47
C ARG A 770 -17.34 -5.75 -12.11
N TYR A 771 -18.49 -5.97 -12.71
CA TYR A 771 -19.69 -5.17 -12.46
C TYR A 771 -20.37 -5.50 -11.13
N VAL A 772 -20.21 -6.72 -10.64
CA VAL A 772 -20.76 -7.16 -9.35
C VAL A 772 -19.71 -7.21 -8.25
N TYR A 773 -18.48 -6.80 -8.53
CA TYR A 773 -17.38 -6.89 -7.57
C TYR A 773 -17.66 -6.12 -6.27
N ILE A 774 -18.44 -5.04 -6.32
CA ILE A 774 -18.92 -4.32 -5.14
C ILE A 774 -19.71 -5.22 -4.18
N LEU A 775 -20.47 -6.19 -4.68
CA LEU A 775 -21.21 -7.14 -3.83
C LEU A 775 -20.22 -8.00 -3.04
N TYR A 776 -19.19 -8.55 -3.70
CA TYR A 776 -18.14 -9.33 -3.04
C TYR A 776 -17.38 -8.51 -2.00
N GLY A 777 -17.12 -7.23 -2.27
CA GLY A 777 -16.51 -6.33 -1.29
C GLY A 777 -17.39 -6.09 -0.05
N CYS A 778 -18.71 -5.96 -0.24
CA CYS A 778 -19.65 -5.70 0.85
C CYS A 778 -20.08 -6.95 1.62
N LEU A 779 -20.10 -8.13 0.98
CA LEU A 779 -20.64 -9.37 1.54
C LEU A 779 -20.13 -9.71 2.96
N PRO A 780 -18.82 -9.67 3.26
CA PRO A 780 -18.34 -10.04 4.60
C PRO A 780 -18.86 -9.11 5.69
N PHE A 781 -18.99 -7.82 5.38
CA PHE A 781 -19.55 -6.84 6.30
C PHE A 781 -21.05 -7.06 6.52
N LEU A 782 -21.80 -7.23 5.44
CA LEU A 782 -23.25 -7.45 5.48
C LEU A 782 -23.61 -8.75 6.22
N ALA A 783 -22.85 -9.84 5.95
CA ALA A 783 -23.00 -11.10 6.66
C ALA A 783 -22.70 -10.95 8.15
N ALA A 784 -21.60 -10.27 8.49
CA ALA A 784 -21.23 -10.09 9.88
C ALA A 784 -22.31 -9.33 10.68
N ILE A 785 -22.87 -8.26 10.12
CA ILE A 785 -23.96 -7.49 10.76
C ILE A 785 -25.26 -8.30 10.84
N LEU A 786 -25.57 -9.13 9.84
CA LEU A 786 -26.80 -9.93 9.82
C LEU A 786 -26.80 -11.02 10.90
N PHE A 787 -25.67 -11.70 11.08
CA PHE A 787 -25.56 -12.86 11.96
C PHE A 787 -25.04 -12.52 13.36
N ASP A 788 -24.75 -11.26 13.63
CA ASP A 788 -24.33 -10.83 14.97
C ASP A 788 -25.53 -10.69 15.89
N ARG A 789 -25.60 -11.57 16.90
CA ARG A 789 -26.63 -11.55 17.94
C ARG A 789 -26.32 -10.55 19.07
N THR A 790 -25.11 -9.98 19.11
CA THR A 790 -24.66 -9.09 20.20
C THR A 790 -24.99 -7.62 19.93
N ALA A 791 -25.55 -7.31 18.78
CA ALA A 791 -25.89 -5.95 18.36
C ALA A 791 -27.36 -5.60 18.59
N GLU A 792 -28.11 -6.46 19.28
CA GLU A 792 -29.41 -6.20 19.89
C GLU A 792 -29.21 -5.68 21.32
#